data_b7a1e6c7507773cb05af7525fd1ec198
#
_entry.id   b7a1e6c7507773cb05af7525fd1ec198
#
_cell.length_a   1.000
_cell.length_b   1.000
_cell.length_c   1.000
_cell.angle_alpha   90.00
_cell.angle_beta   90.00
_cell.angle_gamma   90.00
#
_symmetry.space_group_name_H-M   'P 1'
#
loop_
_entity.id
_entity.type
_entity.pdbx_description
1 polymer ?
#
loop_
_entity_poly.entity_id
_entity_poly.type
_entity_poly.pdbx_seq_one_letter_code
_entity_poly.pdbx_strand_id
1 'polypeptide(L)'
;MSSIGTRTKPRMATAIPASITIPNRVDTRLGPLRFFDGFPDEETVRRLYDNLDFQRAVQAFLTAMPAASLAAMREGLQSIGVSNTTVAIFETLMDSRSLFLTANTESIYTVGWLDLREGPLVVETPPNVLGLIDDCWGHHVCDIGNAGPDAGEGGKFLVLPPAYRDEVPAGYHVFRSNTYGNWLLIRGFMVDGDPAPAVRRIKATLRIYPVAHTGRPPHTHFVNASGRSFNTIHPTDATFFETVNRVVQEEPAIAIDAETLGLLASLGIEKGQPFAPDARMTQILQHAAAVGHATARAMSYQSRIREQYLFDDRHYITRFVGGSHEFLRDGVRLLDPRTGMFFCATGNSPAMSARLPASVGSQYATAYMDHKGCAFDGGRTYRLHLPPNIPARDFWSIVVYDTQTRSMLTTDQQFPSISSHRPGLAINRDTSVDVYFGPKPLRGKKSNWIQTIPGKHWFFMLRLYGPLESWFDKTWQPEDVEELPEVEPVEPEAATLPRMSTLAPSAVVIADRIETPIGTLRFSDGLPDEGTVEKVYDNLDFQRGVQSVLTTMPAAAMHAVREGIRSFGPANETVVIFENLLDSKSLFLTPNTESVYALAWIDLRNGPVVIESPPDTLGVVDDFWFRYVADVGNAGPDRGQGGKYLFLPPYYAGVPDGYLVLYARTFNLGFMTRGFLVNGDPTPAVENIKQHLRIYPLSKADNPPVLTFANGSGRSFNTIHSSDFTFFAEVNEVVQEEPGDAIDPETLGLLATIGIEKGKPFAPDERMKNILSEAAYVANATARAITYRTRMKEAYFSPDSAWKKVFVGGNHEFLRNGARMLDARTLFHFYATGITPAMAVKMPAGVGSQYALAFVDAQGQPLDGGKHYRLHLPPNIPAKDFWSVVLYDNQTRSELQTDQQFPSISSQKAGLVVNPDQSVDIYFGPKAPRGAARNWIQTCSGKGWNVILRLYGPLQSWFDQTWRPGEIEQVG
;
A
#
# COMPACT_ATOMS: atom_id res chain seq x y z
N MET A 1 -29.89 39.17 -31.22
CA MET A 1 -30.06 39.24 -29.75
C MET A 1 -31.01 38.17 -29.34
N SER A 2 -30.50 36.94 -28.99
CA SER A 2 -31.35 35.88 -28.47
C SER A 2 -31.41 36.04 -26.96
N SER A 3 -32.61 36.16 -26.43
CA SER A 3 -32.92 36.26 -25.01
C SER A 3 -32.33 35.07 -24.26
N ILE A 4 -31.31 35.33 -23.44
CA ILE A 4 -30.85 34.36 -22.39
C ILE A 4 -32.00 34.30 -21.36
N GLY A 5 -32.90 33.32 -21.52
CA GLY A 5 -33.90 33.02 -20.53
C GLY A 5 -33.21 32.72 -19.21
N THR A 6 -33.50 33.46 -18.16
CA THR A 6 -33.11 33.18 -16.77
C THR A 6 -33.53 31.75 -16.46
N ARG A 7 -32.53 30.82 -16.36
CA ARG A 7 -32.82 29.47 -15.89
C ARG A 7 -33.30 29.57 -14.44
N THR A 8 -34.59 29.33 -14.25
CA THR A 8 -35.15 29.16 -12.89
C THR A 8 -34.50 27.94 -12.27
N LYS A 9 -33.93 28.10 -11.07
CA LYS A 9 -33.38 26.95 -10.31
C LYS A 9 -34.51 25.93 -10.07
N PRO A 10 -34.20 24.59 -10.15
CA PRO A 10 -35.17 23.57 -9.79
C PRO A 10 -35.74 23.79 -8.39
N ARG A 11 -36.97 23.39 -8.17
CA ARG A 11 -37.67 23.53 -6.89
C ARG A 11 -36.93 22.88 -5.70
N MET A 12 -36.28 21.73 -5.96
CA MET A 12 -35.55 20.97 -4.95
C MET A 12 -34.04 21.29 -4.92
N ALA A 13 -33.61 22.40 -5.54
CA ALA A 13 -32.22 22.79 -5.56
C ALA A 13 -31.70 23.17 -4.17
N THR A 14 -30.49 22.69 -3.87
CA THR A 14 -29.67 23.13 -2.74
C THR A 14 -28.34 23.66 -3.23
N ALA A 15 -27.62 24.42 -2.40
CA ALA A 15 -26.27 24.85 -2.76
C ALA A 15 -25.31 23.65 -2.73
N ILE A 16 -24.59 23.43 -3.82
CA ILE A 16 -23.58 22.39 -3.92
C ILE A 16 -22.22 23.04 -3.65
N PRO A 17 -21.47 22.62 -2.61
CA PRO A 17 -20.11 23.11 -2.37
C PRO A 17 -19.19 22.84 -3.55
N ALA A 18 -18.34 23.79 -3.91
CA ALA A 18 -17.37 23.61 -5.00
C ALA A 18 -16.37 22.48 -4.67
N SER A 19 -16.06 22.29 -3.40
CA SER A 19 -15.12 21.25 -2.92
C SER A 19 -15.57 19.82 -3.23
N ILE A 20 -16.87 19.55 -3.48
CA ILE A 20 -17.36 18.19 -3.79
C ILE A 20 -17.63 17.97 -5.29
N THR A 21 -17.24 18.92 -6.14
CA THR A 21 -17.45 18.87 -7.59
C THR A 21 -16.13 18.90 -8.34
N ILE A 22 -16.15 18.59 -9.64
CA ILE A 22 -15.01 18.77 -10.53
C ILE A 22 -15.38 19.72 -11.67
N PRO A 23 -14.54 20.70 -12.04
CA PRO A 23 -14.77 21.55 -13.22
C PRO A 23 -14.84 20.72 -14.50
N ASN A 24 -15.60 21.22 -15.51
CA ASN A 24 -15.67 20.55 -16.81
C ASN A 24 -14.33 20.49 -17.56
N ARG A 25 -13.36 21.29 -17.15
CA ARG A 25 -11.95 21.23 -17.61
C ARG A 25 -11.03 21.51 -16.45
N VAL A 26 -10.03 20.62 -16.29
CA VAL A 26 -8.92 20.79 -15.34
C VAL A 26 -7.62 20.62 -16.11
N ASP A 27 -6.75 21.61 -16.09
CA ASP A 27 -5.41 21.50 -16.66
C ASP A 27 -4.46 20.93 -15.60
N THR A 28 -3.79 19.83 -15.96
CA THR A 28 -2.91 19.06 -15.05
C THR A 28 -1.61 18.70 -15.75
N ARG A 29 -0.63 18.17 -15.01
CA ARG A 29 0.62 17.61 -15.59
C ARG A 29 0.37 16.48 -16.60
N LEU A 30 -0.80 15.84 -16.54
CA LEU A 30 -1.21 14.83 -17.52
C LEU A 30 -1.79 15.45 -18.79
N GLY A 31 -1.88 16.79 -18.84
CA GLY A 31 -2.62 17.55 -19.84
C GLY A 31 -4.05 17.88 -19.41
N PRO A 32 -4.87 18.47 -20.29
CA PRO A 32 -6.24 18.84 -19.95
C PRO A 32 -7.13 17.60 -19.77
N LEU A 33 -7.81 17.54 -18.64
CA LEU A 33 -8.87 16.60 -18.35
C LEU A 33 -10.22 17.27 -18.62
N ARG A 34 -11.15 16.57 -19.29
CA ARG A 34 -12.42 17.11 -19.73
C ARG A 34 -13.58 16.27 -19.25
N PHE A 35 -14.65 16.94 -18.83
CA PHE A 35 -15.83 16.30 -18.27
C PHE A 35 -17.13 16.89 -18.83
N PHE A 36 -18.15 16.09 -18.96
CA PHE A 36 -19.51 16.54 -19.10
C PHE A 36 -20.21 16.39 -17.75
N ASP A 37 -20.35 17.50 -17.04
CA ASP A 37 -20.95 17.53 -15.69
C ASP A 37 -20.45 16.41 -14.76
N GLY A 38 -19.11 16.24 -14.68
CA GLY A 38 -18.46 15.23 -13.86
C GLY A 38 -18.24 13.88 -14.52
N PHE A 39 -18.79 13.63 -15.70
CA PHE A 39 -18.56 12.41 -16.49
C PHE A 39 -17.33 12.62 -17.42
N PRO A 40 -16.24 11.82 -17.30
CA PRO A 40 -15.03 12.01 -18.09
C PRO A 40 -15.21 11.62 -19.56
N ASP A 41 -14.61 12.38 -20.49
CA ASP A 41 -14.53 11.98 -21.89
C ASP A 41 -13.52 10.82 -22.09
N GLU A 42 -13.52 10.22 -23.27
CA GLU A 42 -12.70 9.02 -23.56
C GLU A 42 -11.19 9.30 -23.48
N GLU A 43 -10.76 10.49 -23.94
CA GLU A 43 -9.36 10.90 -23.87
C GLU A 43 -8.91 11.09 -22.43
N THR A 44 -9.73 11.69 -21.60
CA THR A 44 -9.50 11.84 -20.16
C THR A 44 -9.41 10.47 -19.49
N VAL A 45 -10.33 9.55 -19.79
CA VAL A 45 -10.31 8.18 -19.25
C VAL A 45 -9.01 7.46 -19.60
N ARG A 46 -8.58 7.55 -20.86
CA ARG A 46 -7.32 6.94 -21.32
C ARG A 46 -6.13 7.48 -20.54
N ARG A 47 -5.99 8.82 -20.45
CA ARG A 47 -4.90 9.48 -19.72
C ARG A 47 -4.87 9.09 -18.22
N LEU A 48 -6.02 9.02 -17.60
CA LEU A 48 -6.15 8.66 -16.19
C LEU A 48 -5.75 7.20 -15.94
N TYR A 49 -6.16 6.27 -16.80
CA TYR A 49 -5.74 4.88 -16.66
C TYR A 49 -4.26 4.67 -17.02
N ASP A 50 -3.72 5.38 -18.01
CA ASP A 50 -2.29 5.35 -18.34
C ASP A 50 -1.46 5.82 -17.13
N ASN A 51 -1.87 6.92 -16.51
CA ASN A 51 -1.21 7.45 -15.32
C ASN A 51 -1.37 6.52 -14.11
N LEU A 52 -2.57 5.96 -13.87
CA LEU A 52 -2.84 5.05 -12.76
C LEU A 52 -1.96 3.80 -12.85
N ASP A 53 -1.88 3.19 -14.04
CA ASP A 53 -1.06 2.00 -14.27
C ASP A 53 0.43 2.31 -14.11
N PHE A 54 0.89 3.45 -14.64
CA PHE A 54 2.27 3.90 -14.48
C PHE A 54 2.64 4.14 -13.00
N GLN A 55 1.80 4.86 -12.26
CA GLN A 55 2.02 5.12 -10.83
C GLN A 55 2.06 3.82 -10.01
N ARG A 56 1.11 2.93 -10.27
CA ARG A 56 1.06 1.61 -9.59
C ARG A 56 2.28 0.76 -9.92
N ALA A 57 2.77 0.80 -11.16
CA ALA A 57 3.96 0.08 -11.56
C ALA A 57 5.23 0.65 -10.90
N VAL A 58 5.38 1.98 -10.80
CA VAL A 58 6.48 2.60 -10.04
C VAL A 58 6.41 2.19 -8.56
N GLN A 59 5.22 2.28 -7.94
CA GLN A 59 5.05 1.88 -6.54
C GLN A 59 5.32 0.39 -6.34
N ALA A 60 4.88 -0.49 -7.25
CA ALA A 60 5.15 -1.92 -7.20
C ALA A 60 6.65 -2.22 -7.30
N PHE A 61 7.38 -1.50 -8.16
CA PHE A 61 8.84 -1.61 -8.24
C PHE A 61 9.51 -1.29 -6.89
N LEU A 62 9.10 -0.19 -6.24
CA LEU A 62 9.68 0.22 -4.95
C LEU A 62 9.29 -0.73 -3.81
N THR A 63 8.04 -1.18 -3.77
CA THR A 63 7.50 -2.01 -2.69
C THR A 63 7.96 -3.47 -2.78
N ALA A 64 8.03 -4.05 -3.99
CA ALA A 64 8.39 -5.45 -4.21
C ALA A 64 9.91 -5.69 -4.37
N MET A 65 10.74 -4.68 -4.14
CA MET A 65 12.19 -4.79 -4.25
C MET A 65 12.79 -5.91 -3.40
N PRO A 66 12.35 -6.15 -2.13
CA PRO A 66 12.82 -7.28 -1.34
C PRO A 66 12.61 -8.63 -2.04
N ALA A 67 11.40 -8.85 -2.59
CA ALA A 67 11.07 -10.08 -3.30
C ALA A 67 11.95 -10.30 -4.54
N ALA A 68 12.17 -9.25 -5.34
CA ALA A 68 13.07 -9.31 -6.50
C ALA A 68 14.51 -9.59 -6.09
N SER A 69 14.99 -8.97 -4.99
CA SER A 69 16.33 -9.16 -4.45
C SER A 69 16.56 -10.60 -3.99
N LEU A 70 15.61 -11.18 -3.23
CA LEU A 70 15.72 -12.56 -2.76
C LEU A 70 15.54 -13.59 -3.88
N ALA A 71 14.70 -13.30 -4.87
CA ALA A 71 14.59 -14.15 -6.07
C ALA A 71 15.91 -14.18 -6.87
N ALA A 72 16.55 -13.02 -7.07
CA ALA A 72 17.85 -12.94 -7.75
C ALA A 72 18.95 -13.63 -6.92
N MET A 73 18.93 -13.51 -5.59
CA MET A 73 19.81 -14.24 -4.69
C MET A 73 19.66 -15.76 -4.89
N ARG A 74 18.42 -16.27 -4.89
CA ARG A 74 18.12 -17.68 -5.15
C ARG A 74 18.69 -18.13 -6.50
N GLU A 75 18.39 -17.40 -7.56
CA GLU A 75 18.85 -17.75 -8.91
C GLU A 75 20.38 -17.75 -9.03
N GLY A 76 21.04 -16.75 -8.47
CA GLY A 76 22.50 -16.67 -8.45
C GLY A 76 23.12 -17.86 -7.69
N LEU A 77 22.59 -18.22 -6.55
CA LEU A 77 23.04 -19.36 -5.75
C LEU A 77 22.78 -20.70 -6.47
N GLN A 78 21.60 -20.85 -7.07
CA GLN A 78 21.26 -22.07 -7.83
C GLN A 78 22.17 -22.23 -9.06
N SER A 79 22.58 -21.13 -9.71
CA SER A 79 23.49 -21.16 -10.88
C SER A 79 24.86 -21.78 -10.57
N ILE A 80 25.28 -21.79 -9.30
CA ILE A 80 26.53 -22.38 -8.82
C ILE A 80 26.32 -23.71 -8.08
N GLY A 81 25.08 -24.24 -8.03
CA GLY A 81 24.75 -25.57 -7.54
C GLY A 81 24.21 -25.61 -6.07
N VAL A 82 23.75 -24.48 -5.51
CA VAL A 82 23.11 -24.44 -4.19
C VAL A 82 21.71 -25.08 -4.23
N SER A 83 21.38 -25.86 -3.21
CA SER A 83 20.09 -26.52 -2.99
C SER A 83 19.82 -26.67 -1.48
N ASN A 84 18.72 -27.30 -1.06
CA ASN A 84 18.42 -27.53 0.37
C ASN A 84 19.56 -28.18 1.17
N THR A 85 20.34 -29.04 0.55
CA THR A 85 21.43 -29.79 1.21
C THR A 85 22.81 -29.36 0.74
N THR A 86 22.89 -28.35 -0.12
CA THR A 86 24.12 -27.82 -0.70
C THR A 86 24.18 -26.31 -0.50
N VAL A 87 25.22 -25.83 0.16
CA VAL A 87 25.45 -24.41 0.43
C VAL A 87 26.69 -23.89 -0.30
N ALA A 88 26.71 -22.63 -0.64
CA ALA A 88 27.91 -21.93 -1.11
C ALA A 88 28.72 -21.46 0.11
N ILE A 89 30.05 -21.64 0.08
CA ILE A 89 30.97 -21.12 1.08
C ILE A 89 32.12 -20.40 0.39
N PHE A 90 32.49 -19.22 0.88
CA PHE A 90 33.62 -18.43 0.38
C PHE A 90 34.86 -18.74 1.21
N GLU A 91 35.57 -19.82 0.86
CA GLU A 91 36.68 -20.37 1.65
C GLU A 91 37.87 -19.42 1.77
N THR A 92 38.12 -18.58 0.75
CA THR A 92 39.15 -17.55 0.72
C THR A 92 38.55 -16.14 0.65
N LEU A 93 37.41 -15.95 1.25
CA LEU A 93 36.62 -14.73 1.29
C LEU A 93 35.97 -14.38 -0.06
N MET A 94 35.00 -13.46 -0.03
CA MET A 94 34.29 -12.96 -1.21
C MET A 94 35.10 -11.80 -1.81
N ASP A 95 35.22 -11.79 -3.13
CA ASP A 95 35.81 -10.70 -3.91
C ASP A 95 34.82 -10.10 -4.90
N SER A 96 35.24 -9.05 -5.62
CA SER A 96 34.38 -8.31 -6.56
C SER A 96 33.90 -9.09 -7.78
N ARG A 97 34.38 -10.31 -8.00
CA ARG A 97 33.88 -11.17 -9.10
C ARG A 97 32.49 -11.70 -8.85
N SER A 98 32.10 -11.88 -7.59
CA SER A 98 30.72 -12.21 -7.23
C SER A 98 29.89 -10.92 -7.11
N LEU A 99 28.89 -10.75 -7.96
CA LEU A 99 28.00 -9.60 -7.86
C LEU A 99 26.98 -9.85 -6.72
N PHE A 100 27.28 -9.22 -5.59
CA PHE A 100 26.54 -9.37 -4.34
C PHE A 100 26.35 -7.99 -3.67
N LEU A 101 25.12 -7.64 -3.27
CA LEU A 101 24.82 -6.33 -2.68
C LEU A 101 25.60 -6.11 -1.39
N THR A 102 26.42 -5.10 -1.39
CA THR A 102 27.23 -4.60 -0.25
C THR A 102 27.83 -5.68 0.66
N ALA A 103 28.39 -6.75 0.09
CA ALA A 103 29.09 -7.80 0.83
C ALA A 103 30.35 -7.26 1.54
N ASN A 104 30.85 -7.97 2.55
CA ASN A 104 32.13 -7.69 3.19
C ASN A 104 33.22 -8.70 2.78
N THR A 105 34.46 -8.37 3.10
CA THR A 105 35.66 -9.14 2.81
C THR A 105 36.34 -9.68 4.08
N GLU A 106 35.71 -9.57 5.24
CA GLU A 106 36.31 -9.79 6.56
C GLU A 106 35.68 -10.95 7.33
N SER A 107 34.74 -11.65 6.70
CA SER A 107 34.10 -12.83 7.27
C SER A 107 33.85 -13.87 6.20
N ILE A 108 33.81 -15.13 6.61
CA ILE A 108 33.51 -16.25 5.73
C ILE A 108 32.00 -16.30 5.53
N TYR A 109 31.54 -15.97 4.33
CA TYR A 109 30.16 -16.14 3.95
C TYR A 109 29.87 -17.61 3.63
N THR A 110 28.85 -18.15 4.28
CA THR A 110 28.19 -19.39 3.91
C THR A 110 26.74 -19.07 3.61
N VAL A 111 26.29 -19.36 2.40
CA VAL A 111 25.00 -18.90 1.90
C VAL A 111 24.21 -20.10 1.36
N GLY A 112 22.98 -20.23 1.81
CA GLY A 112 22.08 -21.32 1.44
C GLY A 112 20.72 -20.81 1.01
N TRP A 113 19.98 -21.69 0.37
CA TRP A 113 18.56 -21.50 0.05
C TRP A 113 17.77 -22.66 0.63
N LEU A 114 16.82 -22.36 1.53
CA LEU A 114 15.95 -23.33 2.19
C LEU A 114 14.59 -23.33 1.49
N ASP A 115 14.21 -24.45 0.93
CA ASP A 115 12.89 -24.65 0.29
C ASP A 115 12.05 -25.58 1.18
N LEU A 116 10.99 -25.03 1.77
CA LEU A 116 10.12 -25.71 2.73
C LEU A 116 8.91 -26.39 2.08
N ARG A 117 8.82 -26.47 0.77
CA ARG A 117 7.66 -27.09 0.07
C ARG A 117 7.48 -28.56 0.41
N GLU A 118 8.57 -29.27 0.67
CA GLU A 118 8.55 -30.69 1.06
C GLU A 118 8.42 -30.90 2.58
N GLY A 119 8.35 -29.85 3.38
CA GLY A 119 8.19 -29.89 4.83
C GLY A 119 9.26 -29.15 5.61
N PRO A 120 9.25 -29.27 6.95
CA PRO A 120 10.17 -28.59 7.84
C PRO A 120 11.63 -28.99 7.62
N LEU A 121 12.53 -27.99 7.68
CA LEU A 121 13.97 -28.19 7.62
C LEU A 121 14.64 -27.90 8.96
N VAL A 122 15.59 -28.74 9.33
CA VAL A 122 16.50 -28.52 10.44
C VAL A 122 17.78 -27.89 9.92
N VAL A 123 18.23 -26.82 10.57
CA VAL A 123 19.55 -26.21 10.39
C VAL A 123 20.33 -26.39 11.70
N GLU A 124 21.32 -27.27 11.72
CA GLU A 124 22.29 -27.35 12.85
C GLU A 124 23.39 -26.36 12.60
N THR A 125 23.48 -25.34 13.44
CA THR A 125 24.38 -24.20 13.25
C THR A 125 25.76 -24.44 13.86
N PRO A 126 26.82 -23.93 13.22
CA PRO A 126 28.17 -23.94 13.80
C PRO A 126 28.25 -23.02 15.03
N PRO A 127 29.11 -23.31 16.02
CA PRO A 127 29.40 -22.36 17.08
C PRO A 127 30.22 -21.16 16.56
N ASN A 128 30.11 -20.04 17.28
CA ASN A 128 30.83 -18.78 16.99
C ASN A 128 30.66 -18.31 15.55
N VAL A 129 29.40 -18.13 15.14
CA VAL A 129 29.00 -17.53 13.86
C VAL A 129 27.96 -16.42 14.10
N LEU A 130 27.75 -15.57 13.10
CA LEU A 130 26.67 -14.59 13.06
C LEU A 130 25.86 -14.84 11.79
N GLY A 131 24.59 -15.12 11.92
CA GLY A 131 23.78 -15.43 10.75
C GLY A 131 22.31 -15.09 10.94
N LEU A 132 21.56 -15.30 9.88
CA LEU A 132 20.12 -15.02 9.82
C LEU A 132 19.42 -15.94 8.79
N ILE A 133 18.12 -16.02 8.92
CA ILE A 133 17.20 -16.54 7.91
C ILE A 133 16.17 -15.46 7.63
N ASP A 134 16.02 -15.09 6.35
CA ASP A 134 15.01 -14.17 5.86
C ASP A 134 14.09 -14.89 4.85
N ASP A 135 12.80 -14.52 4.83
CA ASP A 135 11.82 -15.05 3.90
C ASP A 135 11.90 -14.41 2.49
N CYS A 136 11.13 -14.90 1.52
CA CYS A 136 11.13 -14.38 0.13
C CYS A 136 10.68 -12.92 -0.01
N TRP A 137 10.06 -12.33 1.00
CA TRP A 137 9.65 -10.92 1.02
C TRP A 137 10.60 -10.03 1.83
N GLY A 138 11.72 -10.60 2.30
CA GLY A 138 12.70 -9.90 3.11
C GLY A 138 12.26 -9.67 4.54
N HIS A 139 11.30 -10.46 5.04
CA HIS A 139 10.98 -10.45 6.45
C HIS A 139 11.94 -11.34 7.21
N HIS A 140 12.38 -10.88 8.37
CA HIS A 140 13.25 -11.63 9.25
C HIS A 140 12.50 -12.84 9.85
N VAL A 141 13.08 -14.03 9.71
CA VAL A 141 12.58 -15.26 10.32
C VAL A 141 13.27 -15.54 11.64
N CYS A 142 14.62 -15.56 11.66
CA CYS A 142 15.39 -15.67 12.89
C CYS A 142 16.86 -15.26 12.72
N ASP A 143 17.46 -14.77 13.79
CA ASP A 143 18.92 -14.70 13.94
C ASP A 143 19.46 -16.08 14.38
N ILE A 144 20.67 -16.43 13.97
CA ILE A 144 21.40 -17.62 14.35
C ILE A 144 22.83 -17.28 14.80
N GLY A 145 23.41 -18.11 15.65
CA GLY A 145 24.74 -17.87 16.20
C GLY A 145 24.77 -16.82 17.31
N ASN A 146 25.80 -15.97 17.33
CA ASN A 146 26.06 -15.02 18.44
C ASN A 146 24.89 -14.07 18.76
N ALA A 147 24.05 -13.79 17.81
CA ALA A 147 22.83 -12.96 17.98
C ALA A 147 21.54 -13.80 18.08
N GLY A 148 21.64 -15.09 17.83
CA GLY A 148 20.50 -16.02 17.87
C GLY A 148 20.23 -16.58 19.28
N PRO A 149 19.16 -17.36 19.42
CA PRO A 149 18.81 -18.01 20.69
C PRO A 149 19.84 -19.06 21.16
N ASP A 150 20.70 -19.53 20.26
CA ASP A 150 21.83 -20.41 20.57
C ASP A 150 23.06 -19.68 21.15
N ALA A 151 22.99 -18.34 21.25
CA ALA A 151 24.01 -17.49 21.85
C ALA A 151 25.45 -17.79 21.38
N GLY A 152 25.60 -18.29 20.15
CA GLY A 152 26.90 -18.65 19.55
C GLY A 152 27.48 -20.00 20.01
N GLU A 153 26.74 -20.80 20.76
CA GLU A 153 27.19 -22.15 21.16
C GLU A 153 26.95 -23.19 20.05
N GLY A 154 26.15 -22.81 19.04
CA GLY A 154 25.58 -23.71 18.04
C GLY A 154 24.29 -24.36 18.53
N GLY A 155 23.34 -24.52 17.64
CA GLY A 155 21.98 -24.97 17.97
C GLY A 155 21.31 -25.72 16.83
N LYS A 156 20.15 -26.29 17.14
CA LYS A 156 19.27 -26.93 16.14
C LYS A 156 18.05 -26.04 15.92
N PHE A 157 17.99 -25.43 14.75
CA PHE A 157 16.89 -24.56 14.33
C PHE A 157 15.94 -25.36 13.46
N LEU A 158 14.65 -25.38 13.81
CA LEU A 158 13.61 -25.99 13.01
C LEU A 158 12.78 -24.90 12.33
N VAL A 159 12.90 -24.83 11.00
CA VAL A 159 12.15 -23.87 10.19
C VAL A 159 10.91 -24.58 9.63
N LEU A 160 9.74 -24.10 10.06
CA LEU A 160 8.44 -24.64 9.67
C LEU A 160 7.90 -23.89 8.43
N PRO A 161 7.30 -24.62 7.47
CA PRO A 161 6.63 -24.00 6.34
C PRO A 161 5.36 -23.22 6.75
N PRO A 162 4.83 -22.37 5.84
CA PRO A 162 3.54 -21.71 6.04
C PRO A 162 2.43 -22.72 6.39
N ALA A 163 1.54 -22.32 7.31
CA ALA A 163 0.38 -23.12 7.74
C ALA A 163 0.66 -24.55 8.26
N TYR A 164 1.89 -24.86 8.67
CA TYR A 164 2.24 -26.13 9.30
C TYR A 164 1.43 -26.37 10.58
N ARG A 165 0.79 -27.55 10.71
CA ARG A 165 -0.13 -27.88 11.82
C ARG A 165 0.24 -29.14 12.58
N ASP A 166 1.20 -29.94 12.08
CA ASP A 166 1.61 -31.16 12.74
C ASP A 166 2.39 -30.86 14.02
N GLU A 167 2.54 -31.89 14.86
CA GLU A 167 3.25 -31.81 16.12
C GLU A 167 4.71 -31.40 15.89
N VAL A 168 5.17 -30.46 16.70
CA VAL A 168 6.54 -29.94 16.63
C VAL A 168 7.39 -30.72 17.65
N PRO A 169 8.43 -31.42 17.20
CA PRO A 169 9.29 -32.19 18.11
C PRO A 169 10.07 -31.29 19.05
N ALA A 170 10.29 -31.74 20.28
CA ALA A 170 11.10 -31.03 21.28
C ALA A 170 12.60 -31.03 20.92
N GLY A 171 13.35 -30.06 21.47
CA GLY A 171 14.81 -30.00 21.33
C GLY A 171 15.31 -29.10 20.17
N TYR A 172 14.45 -28.25 19.66
CA TYR A 172 14.78 -27.28 18.59
C TYR A 172 14.43 -25.85 19.01
N HIS A 173 15.16 -24.88 18.47
CA HIS A 173 14.70 -23.50 18.34
C HIS A 173 13.74 -23.46 17.15
N VAL A 174 12.45 -23.22 17.39
CA VAL A 174 11.40 -23.38 16.38
C VAL A 174 11.00 -22.02 15.84
N PHE A 175 11.01 -21.88 14.51
CA PHE A 175 10.58 -20.68 13.80
C PHE A 175 9.64 -21.03 12.66
N ARG A 176 8.68 -20.19 12.40
CA ARG A 176 7.73 -20.34 11.30
C ARG A 176 8.00 -19.29 10.24
N SER A 177 8.23 -19.72 9.02
CA SER A 177 8.28 -18.81 7.86
C SER A 177 6.88 -18.61 7.28
N ASN A 178 6.64 -17.42 6.71
CA ASN A 178 5.44 -17.14 5.93
C ASN A 178 5.59 -17.52 4.45
N THR A 179 6.80 -17.90 4.02
CA THR A 179 7.10 -18.33 2.65
C THR A 179 7.71 -19.73 2.63
N TYR A 180 7.64 -20.40 1.47
CA TYR A 180 8.34 -21.66 1.27
C TYR A 180 9.83 -21.45 1.04
N GLY A 181 10.21 -20.44 0.28
CA GLY A 181 11.59 -20.09 0.01
C GLY A 181 12.18 -19.20 1.11
N ASN A 182 13.38 -19.56 1.60
CA ASN A 182 14.07 -18.77 2.64
C ASN A 182 15.56 -18.67 2.33
N TRP A 183 16.13 -17.51 2.57
CA TRP A 183 17.56 -17.28 2.42
C TRP A 183 18.26 -17.47 3.76
N LEU A 184 19.31 -18.32 3.73
CA LEU A 184 20.18 -18.56 4.88
C LEU A 184 21.51 -17.86 4.64
N LEU A 185 21.93 -17.01 5.57
CA LEU A 185 23.25 -16.41 5.61
C LEU A 185 23.95 -16.75 6.93
N ILE A 186 25.16 -17.30 6.86
CA ILE A 186 26.05 -17.54 8.01
C ILE A 186 27.38 -16.86 7.73
N ARG A 187 27.88 -16.12 8.71
CA ARG A 187 29.19 -15.46 8.67
C ARG A 187 30.09 -16.05 9.74
N GLY A 188 31.17 -16.69 9.32
CA GLY A 188 32.25 -17.17 10.21
C GLY A 188 33.31 -16.08 10.41
N PHE A 189 33.92 -16.02 11.58
CA PHE A 189 34.95 -15.04 11.88
C PHE A 189 36.33 -15.63 11.63
N MET A 190 37.23 -14.83 11.06
CA MET A 190 38.63 -15.20 10.88
C MET A 190 39.34 -15.36 12.25
N VAL A 191 40.31 -16.24 12.30
CA VAL A 191 41.18 -16.42 13.49
C VAL A 191 42.58 -15.91 13.12
N ASP A 192 43.02 -14.86 13.77
CA ASP A 192 44.31 -14.19 13.45
C ASP A 192 44.47 -13.81 11.97
N GLY A 193 43.35 -13.41 11.33
CA GLY A 193 43.33 -13.07 9.91
C GLY A 193 43.28 -14.28 8.95
N ASP A 194 43.27 -15.51 9.47
CA ASP A 194 43.14 -16.75 8.66
C ASP A 194 41.67 -17.22 8.58
N PRO A 195 41.09 -17.36 7.39
CA PRO A 195 39.74 -17.91 7.21
C PRO A 195 39.67 -19.44 7.43
N ALA A 196 40.74 -20.17 7.27
CA ALA A 196 40.75 -21.64 7.22
C ALA A 196 40.22 -22.32 8.52
N PRO A 197 40.48 -21.85 9.75
CA PRO A 197 39.91 -22.45 10.95
C PRO A 197 38.37 -22.36 10.99
N ALA A 198 37.80 -21.21 10.60
CA ALA A 198 36.35 -21.03 10.57
C ALA A 198 35.71 -21.86 9.44
N VAL A 199 36.32 -21.94 8.27
CA VAL A 199 35.87 -22.78 7.15
C VAL A 199 35.81 -24.26 7.58
N ARG A 200 36.87 -24.77 8.23
CA ARG A 200 36.90 -26.16 8.75
C ARG A 200 35.76 -26.40 9.76
N ARG A 201 35.58 -25.49 10.71
CA ARG A 201 34.53 -25.59 11.73
C ARG A 201 33.13 -25.61 11.06
N ILE A 202 32.86 -24.66 10.15
CA ILE A 202 31.56 -24.60 9.44
C ILE A 202 31.30 -25.91 8.68
N LYS A 203 32.27 -26.39 7.90
CA LYS A 203 32.12 -27.65 7.14
C LYS A 203 31.91 -28.88 8.05
N ALA A 204 32.51 -28.87 9.22
CA ALA A 204 32.43 -29.99 10.17
C ALA A 204 31.05 -30.04 10.87
N THR A 205 30.42 -28.88 11.14
CA THR A 205 29.26 -28.79 12.06
C THR A 205 27.95 -28.39 11.39
N LEU A 206 27.96 -27.57 10.31
CA LEU A 206 26.73 -27.19 9.62
C LEU A 206 26.03 -28.39 9.00
N ARG A 207 24.75 -28.61 9.36
CA ARG A 207 23.89 -29.63 8.76
C ARG A 207 22.55 -29.01 8.41
N ILE A 208 22.06 -29.31 7.19
CA ILE A 208 20.72 -28.90 6.72
C ILE A 208 20.02 -30.14 6.20
N TYR A 209 18.87 -30.47 6.77
CA TYR A 209 18.15 -31.67 6.43
C TYR A 209 16.66 -31.61 6.79
N PRO A 210 15.78 -32.36 6.10
CA PRO A 210 14.39 -32.52 6.49
C PRO A 210 14.26 -33.11 7.91
N VAL A 211 13.30 -32.61 8.71
CA VAL A 211 13.10 -33.07 10.08
C VAL A 211 12.90 -34.61 10.20
N ALA A 212 12.35 -35.22 9.17
CA ALA A 212 12.18 -36.67 9.08
C ALA A 212 13.52 -37.46 9.12
N HIS A 213 14.64 -36.81 8.85
CA HIS A 213 15.98 -37.44 8.86
C HIS A 213 16.77 -37.22 10.15
N THR A 214 16.14 -36.69 11.20
CA THR A 214 16.80 -36.37 12.50
C THR A 214 17.55 -37.56 13.08
N GLY A 215 17.06 -38.81 12.93
CA GLY A 215 17.72 -40.00 13.44
C GLY A 215 19.04 -40.33 12.70
N ARG A 216 19.23 -39.86 11.49
CA ARG A 216 20.44 -40.04 10.67
C ARG A 216 20.60 -38.86 9.73
N PRO A 217 21.05 -37.70 10.22
CA PRO A 217 21.20 -36.49 9.41
C PRO A 217 22.18 -36.72 8.24
N PRO A 218 21.80 -36.37 7.00
CA PRO A 218 22.74 -36.39 5.87
C PRO A 218 23.81 -35.33 6.03
N HIS A 219 24.93 -35.51 5.32
CA HIS A 219 25.98 -34.49 5.24
C HIS A 219 25.50 -33.34 4.35
N THR A 220 25.76 -32.10 4.79
CA THR A 220 25.61 -30.91 3.95
C THR A 220 26.77 -30.84 2.96
N HIS A 221 26.46 -30.59 1.70
CA HIS A 221 27.45 -30.38 0.65
C HIS A 221 27.88 -28.92 0.59
N PHE A 222 29.13 -28.66 0.25
CA PHE A 222 29.70 -27.33 0.17
C PHE A 222 30.28 -27.05 -1.22
N VAL A 223 29.79 -26.00 -1.87
CA VAL A 223 30.36 -25.45 -3.10
C VAL A 223 31.27 -24.30 -2.73
N ASN A 224 32.56 -24.38 -3.05
CA ASN A 224 33.45 -23.25 -2.89
C ASN A 224 33.09 -22.17 -3.93
N ALA A 225 32.59 -21.03 -3.45
CA ALA A 225 32.19 -19.88 -4.25
C ALA A 225 33.28 -18.81 -4.39
N SER A 226 34.41 -18.95 -3.66
CA SER A 226 35.54 -17.98 -3.75
C SER A 226 36.02 -17.84 -5.18
N GLY A 227 36.13 -16.61 -5.63
CA GLY A 227 36.61 -16.29 -6.97
C GLY A 227 35.69 -16.66 -8.12
N ARG A 228 34.47 -17.15 -7.86
CA ARG A 228 33.48 -17.41 -8.91
C ARG A 228 32.75 -16.15 -9.31
N SER A 229 32.44 -16.03 -10.59
CA SER A 229 31.60 -14.97 -11.15
C SER A 229 30.16 -15.45 -11.26
N PHE A 230 29.25 -14.83 -10.54
CA PHE A 230 27.80 -15.04 -10.60
C PHE A 230 27.07 -13.79 -10.09
N ASN A 231 25.80 -13.66 -10.41
CA ASN A 231 24.99 -12.49 -10.07
C ASN A 231 23.87 -12.85 -9.10
N THR A 232 23.78 -12.10 -8.00
CA THR A 232 22.68 -12.19 -7.01
C THR A 232 21.89 -10.88 -6.94
N ILE A 233 22.16 -9.92 -7.83
CA ILE A 233 21.52 -8.60 -7.83
C ILE A 233 20.31 -8.65 -8.74
N HIS A 234 19.19 -8.17 -8.23
CA HIS A 234 17.93 -8.14 -8.96
C HIS A 234 18.00 -7.28 -10.23
N PRO A 235 17.23 -7.62 -11.25
CA PRO A 235 17.09 -6.76 -12.43
C PRO A 235 16.42 -5.44 -12.05
N THR A 236 16.75 -4.39 -12.79
CA THR A 236 16.24 -3.03 -12.57
C THR A 236 15.54 -2.46 -13.82
N ASP A 237 15.39 -3.30 -14.84
CA ASP A 237 14.56 -3.06 -16.04
C ASP A 237 13.18 -3.75 -15.92
N ALA A 238 12.42 -3.82 -16.99
CA ALA A 238 11.08 -4.42 -16.98
C ALA A 238 11.04 -5.90 -16.56
N THR A 239 12.16 -6.64 -16.66
CA THR A 239 12.25 -8.04 -16.20
C THR A 239 12.13 -8.17 -14.68
N PHE A 240 12.23 -7.04 -13.94
CA PHE A 240 11.89 -6.96 -12.53
C PHE A 240 10.49 -7.49 -12.24
N PHE A 241 9.49 -7.09 -13.03
CA PHE A 241 8.09 -7.51 -12.83
C PHE A 241 7.89 -9.01 -13.10
N GLU A 242 8.62 -9.59 -14.04
CA GLU A 242 8.63 -11.03 -14.27
C GLU A 242 9.23 -11.78 -13.08
N THR A 243 10.29 -11.22 -12.48
CA THR A 243 10.93 -11.77 -11.28
C THR A 243 9.99 -11.74 -10.09
N VAL A 244 9.31 -10.61 -9.86
CA VAL A 244 8.28 -10.50 -8.81
C VAL A 244 7.11 -11.45 -9.06
N ASN A 245 6.65 -11.58 -10.32
CA ASN A 245 5.59 -12.52 -10.66
C ASN A 245 5.95 -13.95 -10.27
N ARG A 246 7.19 -14.42 -10.52
CA ARG A 246 7.63 -15.75 -10.08
C ARG A 246 7.47 -15.94 -8.57
N VAL A 247 7.87 -14.96 -7.76
CA VAL A 247 7.69 -15.02 -6.30
C VAL A 247 6.21 -15.11 -5.94
N VAL A 248 5.36 -14.28 -6.54
CA VAL A 248 3.90 -14.33 -6.30
C VAL A 248 3.30 -15.67 -6.68
N GLN A 249 3.75 -16.30 -7.78
CA GLN A 249 3.25 -17.62 -8.19
C GLN A 249 3.71 -18.73 -7.25
N GLU A 250 4.93 -18.66 -6.74
CA GLU A 250 5.52 -19.72 -5.92
C GLU A 250 5.10 -19.65 -4.44
N GLU A 251 5.00 -18.44 -3.87
CA GLU A 251 4.80 -18.24 -2.45
C GLU A 251 3.32 -18.09 -2.05
N PRO A 252 2.92 -18.39 -0.81
CA PRO A 252 1.54 -18.23 -0.34
C PRO A 252 1.11 -16.74 -0.35
N ALA A 253 -0.16 -16.50 -0.68
CA ALA A 253 -0.72 -15.15 -0.65
C ALA A 253 -0.70 -14.50 0.76
N ILE A 254 -0.70 -15.31 1.82
CA ILE A 254 -0.61 -14.82 3.21
C ILE A 254 0.77 -14.26 3.58
N ALA A 255 1.79 -14.47 2.73
CA ALA A 255 3.15 -14.04 3.00
C ALA A 255 3.35 -12.52 2.95
N ILE A 256 2.41 -11.80 2.32
CA ILE A 256 2.45 -10.35 2.19
C ILE A 256 1.05 -9.77 2.38
N ASP A 257 0.95 -8.49 2.68
CA ASP A 257 -0.33 -7.81 2.91
C ASP A 257 -1.21 -7.73 1.65
N ALA A 258 -2.53 -7.62 1.87
CA ALA A 258 -3.52 -7.62 0.81
C ALA A 258 -3.42 -6.39 -0.13
N GLU A 259 -2.96 -5.25 0.37
CA GLU A 259 -2.79 -4.02 -0.41
C GLU A 259 -1.64 -4.17 -1.41
N THR A 260 -0.49 -4.71 -0.97
CA THR A 260 0.64 -5.02 -1.85
C THR A 260 0.26 -6.06 -2.91
N LEU A 261 -0.44 -7.14 -2.54
CA LEU A 261 -0.96 -8.10 -3.53
C LEU A 261 -1.94 -7.45 -4.50
N GLY A 262 -2.81 -6.56 -4.01
CA GLY A 262 -3.74 -5.81 -4.85
C GLY A 262 -3.04 -4.87 -5.83
N LEU A 263 -1.97 -4.21 -5.38
CA LEU A 263 -1.13 -3.38 -6.22
C LEU A 263 -0.51 -4.20 -7.36
N LEU A 264 0.07 -5.38 -7.07
CA LEU A 264 0.63 -6.29 -8.06
C LEU A 264 -0.44 -6.86 -9.00
N ALA A 265 -1.59 -7.27 -8.46
CA ALA A 265 -2.71 -7.77 -9.25
C ALA A 265 -3.25 -6.72 -10.25
N SER A 266 -3.23 -5.43 -9.88
CA SER A 266 -3.64 -4.34 -10.78
C SER A 266 -2.77 -4.19 -12.03
N LEU A 267 -1.55 -4.76 -12.00
CA LEU A 267 -0.59 -4.82 -13.11
C LEU A 267 -0.62 -6.15 -13.86
N GLY A 268 -1.50 -7.07 -13.45
CA GLY A 268 -1.59 -8.42 -14.01
C GLY A 268 -0.68 -9.46 -13.33
N ILE A 269 -0.02 -9.10 -12.22
CA ILE A 269 0.75 -10.04 -11.39
C ILE A 269 -0.20 -10.59 -10.31
N GLU A 270 -0.89 -11.67 -10.64
CA GLU A 270 -1.90 -12.31 -9.77
C GLU A 270 -1.62 -13.81 -9.65
N LYS A 271 -1.67 -14.33 -8.42
CA LYS A 271 -1.42 -15.75 -8.15
C LYS A 271 -2.38 -16.66 -8.93
N GLY A 272 -1.80 -17.64 -9.63
CA GLY A 272 -2.56 -18.59 -10.46
C GLY A 272 -2.97 -18.05 -11.83
N GLN A 273 -2.56 -16.81 -12.18
CA GLN A 273 -2.79 -16.24 -13.51
C GLN A 273 -1.47 -16.04 -14.26
N PRO A 274 -1.46 -16.22 -15.59
CA PRO A 274 -0.27 -15.93 -16.40
C PRO A 274 -0.02 -14.44 -16.46
N PHE A 275 1.22 -14.01 -16.23
CA PHE A 275 1.64 -12.61 -16.42
C PHE A 275 1.95 -12.39 -17.91
N ALA A 276 1.02 -11.76 -18.62
CA ALA A 276 1.09 -11.52 -20.07
C ALA A 276 0.64 -10.08 -20.39
N PRO A 277 1.46 -9.06 -20.08
CA PRO A 277 1.13 -7.66 -20.34
C PRO A 277 0.99 -7.42 -21.85
N ASP A 278 -0.04 -6.68 -22.25
CA ASP A 278 -0.20 -6.21 -23.62
C ASP A 278 0.88 -5.16 -23.99
N ALA A 279 0.93 -4.74 -25.26
CA ALA A 279 1.93 -3.77 -25.72
C ALA A 279 1.90 -2.45 -24.97
N ARG A 280 0.69 -1.97 -24.61
CA ARG A 280 0.51 -0.75 -23.80
C ARG A 280 1.09 -0.94 -22.39
N MET A 281 0.72 -2.00 -21.71
CA MET A 281 1.20 -2.29 -20.35
C MET A 281 2.71 -2.57 -20.37
N THR A 282 3.24 -3.27 -21.36
CA THR A 282 4.69 -3.50 -21.52
C THR A 282 5.46 -2.18 -21.57
N GLN A 283 5.00 -1.21 -22.34
CA GLN A 283 5.62 0.13 -22.38
C GLN A 283 5.53 0.86 -21.04
N ILE A 284 4.39 0.77 -20.37
CA ILE A 284 4.20 1.37 -19.03
C ILE A 284 5.18 0.75 -18.03
N LEU A 285 5.31 -0.58 -18.00
CA LEU A 285 6.23 -1.30 -17.11
C LEU A 285 7.70 -0.95 -17.39
N GLN A 286 8.10 -0.76 -18.65
CA GLN A 286 9.43 -0.30 -19.01
C GLN A 286 9.74 1.09 -18.46
N HIS A 287 8.83 2.05 -18.66
CA HIS A 287 8.98 3.40 -18.12
C HIS A 287 8.94 3.41 -16.58
N ALA A 288 8.08 2.61 -15.99
CA ALA A 288 7.94 2.51 -14.54
C ALA A 288 9.17 1.89 -13.88
N ALA A 289 9.79 0.87 -14.49
CA ALA A 289 11.04 0.32 -14.02
C ALA A 289 12.17 1.37 -14.05
N ALA A 290 12.29 2.12 -15.15
CA ALA A 290 13.29 3.19 -15.25
C ALA A 290 13.10 4.29 -14.19
N VAL A 291 11.86 4.76 -13.98
CA VAL A 291 11.54 5.78 -12.97
C VAL A 291 11.67 5.22 -11.56
N GLY A 292 11.20 4.00 -11.31
CA GLY A 292 11.35 3.30 -10.01
C GLY A 292 12.81 3.10 -9.64
N HIS A 293 13.64 2.66 -10.60
CA HIS A 293 15.09 2.50 -10.41
C HIS A 293 15.78 3.85 -10.09
N ALA A 294 15.44 4.91 -10.85
CA ALA A 294 15.93 6.25 -10.59
C ALA A 294 15.52 6.77 -9.20
N THR A 295 14.27 6.51 -8.80
CA THR A 295 13.74 6.88 -7.49
C THR A 295 14.47 6.14 -6.36
N ALA A 296 14.69 4.83 -6.50
CA ALA A 296 15.44 4.05 -5.51
C ALA A 296 16.90 4.54 -5.38
N ARG A 297 17.53 4.95 -6.48
CA ARG A 297 18.86 5.58 -6.47
C ARG A 297 18.85 6.93 -5.74
N ALA A 298 17.87 7.79 -6.01
CA ALA A 298 17.72 9.06 -5.29
C ALA A 298 17.52 8.86 -3.79
N MET A 299 16.64 7.92 -3.39
CA MET A 299 16.42 7.55 -1.98
C MET A 299 17.67 7.02 -1.29
N SER A 300 18.54 6.33 -2.03
CA SER A 300 19.72 5.68 -1.48
C SER A 300 20.95 6.57 -1.44
N TYR A 301 21.13 7.42 -2.45
CA TYR A 301 22.35 8.22 -2.64
C TYR A 301 22.18 9.67 -2.23
N GLN A 302 20.95 10.21 -2.34
CA GLN A 302 20.60 11.60 -2.00
C GLN A 302 19.28 11.63 -1.24
N SER A 303 19.25 10.98 -0.08
CA SER A 303 18.05 10.90 0.75
C SER A 303 17.61 12.27 1.25
N ARG A 304 16.32 12.54 1.16
CA ARG A 304 15.69 13.72 1.76
C ARG A 304 15.27 13.52 3.22
N ILE A 305 15.42 12.28 3.76
CA ILE A 305 15.03 11.93 5.12
C ILE A 305 16.13 12.30 6.09
N ARG A 306 15.90 13.31 6.94
CA ARG A 306 16.90 13.80 7.90
C ARG A 306 17.35 12.71 8.89
N GLU A 307 16.44 11.89 9.39
CA GLU A 307 16.75 10.81 10.34
C GLU A 307 17.65 9.70 9.74
N GLN A 308 17.80 9.68 8.43
CA GLN A 308 18.72 8.74 7.77
C GLN A 308 20.18 9.15 7.94
N TYR A 309 20.44 10.44 8.19
CA TYR A 309 21.79 10.93 8.46
C TYR A 309 22.15 10.66 9.91
N LEU A 310 23.30 9.97 10.10
CA LEU A 310 23.78 9.56 11.43
C LEU A 310 24.21 10.74 12.30
N PHE A 311 24.75 11.77 11.66
CA PHE A 311 25.28 12.98 12.30
C PHE A 311 24.75 14.22 11.61
N ASP A 312 24.61 15.32 12.36
CA ASP A 312 24.00 16.55 11.82
C ASP A 312 24.89 17.30 10.84
N ASP A 313 26.20 17.16 10.97
CA ASP A 313 27.24 17.88 10.23
C ASP A 313 28.11 16.96 9.35
N ARG A 314 27.66 15.71 9.09
CA ARG A 314 28.41 14.69 8.38
C ARG A 314 27.58 14.02 7.29
N HIS A 315 28.24 13.48 6.25
CA HIS A 315 27.61 12.84 5.10
C HIS A 315 27.45 11.31 5.24
N TYR A 316 27.30 10.82 6.47
CA TYR A 316 27.07 9.41 6.73
C TYR A 316 25.60 9.09 6.94
N ILE A 317 25.12 8.06 6.25
CA ILE A 317 23.73 7.60 6.39
C ILE A 317 23.66 6.21 7.01
N THR A 318 22.59 5.98 7.78
CA THR A 318 22.18 4.64 8.22
C THR A 318 21.23 4.00 7.21
N ARG A 319 21.28 2.67 7.12
CA ARG A 319 20.29 1.89 6.34
C ARG A 319 19.04 1.57 7.16
N PHE A 320 19.14 1.57 8.49
CA PHE A 320 18.05 1.22 9.39
C PHE A 320 17.59 2.42 10.19
N VAL A 321 16.76 3.25 9.59
CA VAL A 321 16.17 4.42 10.26
C VAL A 321 15.34 3.96 11.46
N GLY A 322 15.56 4.59 12.62
CA GLY A 322 14.88 4.23 13.86
C GLY A 322 15.30 2.91 14.49
N GLY A 323 16.35 2.23 13.97
CA GLY A 323 16.84 0.96 14.50
C GLY A 323 15.89 -0.22 14.32
N SER A 324 14.96 -0.14 13.35
CA SER A 324 13.96 -1.17 13.09
C SER A 324 14.30 -1.98 11.84
N HIS A 325 14.43 -3.30 11.98
CA HIS A 325 14.57 -4.22 10.86
C HIS A 325 13.25 -4.41 10.09
N GLU A 326 12.13 -4.11 10.72
CA GLU A 326 10.80 -4.13 10.08
C GLU A 326 10.47 -2.80 9.39
N PHE A 327 11.32 -1.79 9.53
CA PHE A 327 11.03 -0.43 9.05
C PHE A 327 9.71 0.10 9.58
N LEU A 328 9.43 -0.17 10.85
CA LEU A 328 8.27 0.33 11.58
C LEU A 328 8.72 1.35 12.63
N ARG A 329 7.99 2.45 12.70
CA ARG A 329 8.11 3.45 13.76
C ARG A 329 6.71 3.83 14.24
N ASP A 330 6.41 3.55 15.49
CA ASP A 330 5.09 3.83 16.09
C ASP A 330 3.91 3.27 15.26
N GLY A 331 4.09 2.07 14.69
CA GLY A 331 3.09 1.44 13.82
C GLY A 331 3.08 1.92 12.36
N VAL A 332 3.90 2.90 12.00
CA VAL A 332 3.99 3.48 10.64
C VAL A 332 5.12 2.84 9.85
N ARG A 333 4.85 2.36 8.64
CA ARG A 333 5.85 1.81 7.72
C ARG A 333 6.72 2.93 7.13
N LEU A 334 8.02 2.83 7.29
CA LEU A 334 9.01 3.74 6.71
C LEU A 334 9.31 3.33 5.26
N LEU A 335 8.50 3.76 4.29
CA LEU A 335 8.54 3.30 2.91
C LEU A 335 9.87 3.59 2.20
N ASP A 336 10.36 4.82 2.27
CA ASP A 336 11.59 5.24 1.60
C ASP A 336 12.85 4.58 2.19
N PRO A 337 13.03 4.54 3.52
CA PRO A 337 14.12 3.80 4.16
C PRO A 337 14.13 2.31 3.80
N ARG A 338 12.95 1.66 3.80
CA ARG A 338 12.81 0.26 3.40
C ARG A 338 13.27 0.04 1.96
N THR A 339 12.81 0.88 1.04
CA THR A 339 13.24 0.82 -0.37
C THR A 339 14.75 1.03 -0.50
N GLY A 340 15.32 2.05 0.13
CA GLY A 340 16.76 2.34 0.10
C GLY A 340 17.61 1.21 0.69
N MET A 341 17.12 0.53 1.73
CA MET A 341 17.79 -0.63 2.30
C MET A 341 17.85 -1.78 1.29
N PHE A 342 16.70 -2.25 0.79
CA PHE A 342 16.65 -3.41 -0.12
C PHE A 342 17.19 -3.12 -1.52
N PHE A 343 17.32 -1.86 -1.90
CA PHE A 343 18.05 -1.48 -3.10
C PHE A 343 19.56 -1.73 -2.96
N CYS A 344 20.12 -1.55 -1.76
CA CYS A 344 21.57 -1.62 -1.52
C CYS A 344 22.03 -2.88 -0.78
N ALA A 345 21.14 -3.58 -0.09
CA ALA A 345 21.49 -4.75 0.72
C ALA A 345 20.39 -5.80 0.66
N THR A 346 20.70 -7.04 0.99
CA THR A 346 19.74 -8.14 0.96
C THR A 346 19.34 -8.60 2.37
N GLY A 347 20.31 -8.68 3.31
CA GLY A 347 20.08 -9.20 4.65
C GLY A 347 19.41 -8.20 5.59
N ASN A 348 18.48 -8.67 6.40
CA ASN A 348 17.69 -7.87 7.30
C ASN A 348 17.45 -8.59 8.64
N SER A 349 17.97 -8.02 9.75
CA SER A 349 17.77 -8.62 11.07
C SER A 349 17.88 -7.60 12.21
N PRO A 350 17.33 -7.93 13.40
CA PRO A 350 17.57 -7.15 14.62
C PRO A 350 19.05 -6.93 14.93
N ALA A 351 19.88 -7.94 14.69
CA ALA A 351 21.32 -7.87 14.92
C ALA A 351 22.05 -6.84 14.04
N MET A 352 21.44 -6.42 12.93
CA MET A 352 21.97 -5.40 12.01
C MET A 352 21.39 -4.01 12.27
N SER A 353 20.19 -3.91 12.81
CA SER A 353 19.44 -2.66 12.93
C SER A 353 19.39 -2.10 14.34
N ALA A 354 19.18 -2.95 15.34
CA ALA A 354 18.94 -2.54 16.70
C ALA A 354 20.23 -2.42 17.53
N ARG A 355 20.16 -1.68 18.63
CA ARG A 355 21.15 -1.71 19.69
C ARG A 355 20.92 -2.95 20.55
N LEU A 356 21.77 -3.98 20.38
CA LEU A 356 21.71 -5.20 21.17
C LEU A 356 22.62 -5.11 22.42
N PRO A 357 22.26 -5.79 23.52
CA PRO A 357 23.10 -5.88 24.71
C PRO A 357 24.47 -6.52 24.42
N ALA A 358 25.44 -6.23 25.24
CA ALA A 358 26.78 -6.89 25.25
C ALA A 358 27.57 -6.73 23.91
N SER A 359 27.33 -5.67 23.19
CA SER A 359 28.05 -5.39 21.94
C SER A 359 27.94 -6.54 20.92
N VAL A 360 26.78 -7.13 20.79
CA VAL A 360 26.47 -8.16 19.80
C VAL A 360 25.96 -7.50 18.51
N GLY A 361 26.19 -8.15 17.36
CA GLY A 361 25.71 -7.66 16.07
C GLY A 361 26.67 -6.73 15.34
N SER A 362 26.14 -5.92 14.44
CA SER A 362 26.92 -5.01 13.60
C SER A 362 26.20 -3.68 13.36
N GLN A 363 26.97 -2.61 13.18
CA GLN A 363 26.45 -1.30 12.80
C GLN A 363 27.17 -0.76 11.57
N TYR A 364 26.50 0.15 10.86
CA TYR A 364 26.90 0.57 9.53
C TYR A 364 26.79 2.07 9.35
N ALA A 365 27.83 2.68 8.76
CA ALA A 365 27.81 4.05 8.25
C ALA A 365 28.20 4.03 6.76
N THR A 366 27.31 4.52 5.90
CA THR A 366 27.55 4.59 4.46
C THR A 366 27.77 6.02 4.03
N ALA A 367 28.82 6.30 3.25
CA ALA A 367 29.07 7.63 2.68
C ALA A 367 29.14 7.56 1.15
N TYR A 368 28.52 8.53 0.49
CA TYR A 368 28.47 8.71 -0.97
C TYR A 368 29.15 10.00 -1.43
N MET A 369 29.44 10.90 -0.51
CA MET A 369 29.89 12.26 -0.76
C MET A 369 31.07 12.60 0.16
N ASP A 370 31.91 13.51 -0.31
CA ASP A 370 32.98 14.10 0.47
C ASP A 370 32.45 15.21 1.41
N HIS A 371 33.35 15.83 2.17
CA HIS A 371 33.06 16.91 3.12
C HIS A 371 32.45 18.17 2.46
N LYS A 372 32.51 18.30 1.13
CA LYS A 372 31.88 19.39 0.36
C LYS A 372 30.52 19.01 -0.18
N GLY A 373 30.05 17.76 0.06
CA GLY A 373 28.84 17.22 -0.53
C GLY A 373 29.00 16.81 -1.99
N CYS A 374 30.24 16.66 -2.50
CA CYS A 374 30.51 16.18 -3.85
C CYS A 374 30.59 14.66 -3.87
N ALA A 375 30.01 14.03 -4.89
CA ALA A 375 30.10 12.58 -5.07
C ALA A 375 31.55 12.12 -5.27
N PHE A 376 31.91 10.95 -4.76
CA PHE A 376 33.24 10.40 -4.92
C PHE A 376 33.56 10.06 -6.37
N ASP A 377 34.63 10.63 -6.90
CA ASP A 377 35.19 10.37 -8.23
C ASP A 377 36.39 9.43 -8.12
N GLY A 378 36.35 8.30 -8.81
CA GLY A 378 37.43 7.31 -8.77
C GLY A 378 38.75 7.75 -9.40
N GLY A 379 38.78 8.87 -10.13
CA GLY A 379 39.99 9.50 -10.65
C GLY A 379 40.73 10.39 -9.65
N ARG A 380 40.07 10.72 -8.53
CA ARG A 380 40.63 11.64 -7.50
C ARG A 380 41.15 10.86 -6.31
N THR A 381 41.92 11.55 -5.45
CA THR A 381 42.50 10.98 -4.24
C THR A 381 41.83 11.57 -2.99
N TYR A 382 41.45 10.67 -2.07
CA TYR A 382 40.73 11.06 -0.85
C TYR A 382 41.39 10.47 0.40
N ARG A 383 41.17 11.12 1.55
CA ARG A 383 41.51 10.64 2.88
C ARG A 383 40.27 10.55 3.78
N LEU A 384 40.11 9.46 4.49
CA LEU A 384 39.21 9.30 5.61
C LEU A 384 40.05 9.18 6.89
N HIS A 385 39.78 10.01 7.87
CA HIS A 385 40.37 9.91 9.21
C HIS A 385 39.35 9.23 10.17
N LEU A 386 39.78 8.12 10.77
CA LEU A 386 39.05 7.45 11.85
C LEU A 386 39.74 7.83 13.18
N PRO A 387 39.07 8.61 14.06
CA PRO A 387 39.61 9.01 15.35
C PRO A 387 40.02 7.81 16.24
N PRO A 388 40.87 8.00 17.25
CA PRO A 388 41.24 6.94 18.16
C PRO A 388 40.06 6.29 18.88
N ASN A 389 40.26 5.06 19.38
CA ASN A 389 39.23 4.27 20.07
C ASN A 389 37.99 3.93 19.18
N ILE A 390 38.23 3.46 17.97
CA ILE A 390 37.17 3.02 17.05
C ILE A 390 36.25 2.04 17.78
N PRO A 391 34.90 2.29 17.84
CA PRO A 391 34.00 1.60 18.74
C PRO A 391 33.56 0.22 18.21
N ALA A 392 34.47 -0.69 18.02
CA ALA A 392 34.23 -2.06 17.60
C ALA A 392 34.96 -3.02 18.53
N ARG A 393 34.20 -3.87 19.25
CA ARG A 393 34.81 -4.88 20.15
C ARG A 393 35.55 -5.95 19.34
N ASP A 394 34.93 -6.43 18.25
CA ASP A 394 35.47 -7.55 17.48
C ASP A 394 36.40 -7.05 16.37
N PHE A 395 35.87 -6.26 15.44
CA PHE A 395 36.66 -5.60 14.38
C PHE A 395 35.88 -4.52 13.68
N TRP A 396 36.53 -3.67 12.93
CA TRP A 396 35.94 -2.73 12.00
C TRP A 396 36.48 -2.97 10.58
N SER A 397 35.66 -2.56 9.57
CA SER A 397 36.10 -2.61 8.17
C SER A 397 35.51 -1.47 7.34
N ILE A 398 36.23 -1.09 6.30
CA ILE A 398 35.81 -0.21 5.23
C ILE A 398 35.87 -1.01 3.94
N VAL A 399 34.79 -1.07 3.20
CA VAL A 399 34.72 -1.72 1.90
C VAL A 399 34.15 -0.71 0.88
N VAL A 400 34.73 -0.67 -0.31
CA VAL A 400 34.34 0.22 -1.40
C VAL A 400 33.46 -0.51 -2.41
N TYR A 401 32.42 0.18 -2.87
CA TYR A 401 31.38 -0.35 -3.77
C TYR A 401 31.19 0.50 -5.00
N ASP A 402 30.79 -0.14 -6.07
CA ASP A 402 30.40 0.44 -7.36
C ASP A 402 29.00 1.04 -7.29
N THR A 403 28.80 2.27 -7.73
CA THR A 403 27.50 2.95 -7.68
C THR A 403 26.49 2.35 -8.65
N GLN A 404 26.91 1.73 -9.74
CA GLN A 404 26.00 1.07 -10.67
C GLN A 404 25.42 -0.22 -10.10
N THR A 405 26.28 -1.12 -9.63
CA THR A 405 25.89 -2.47 -9.19
C THR A 405 25.61 -2.58 -7.70
N ARG A 406 26.09 -1.66 -6.87
CA ARG A 406 26.10 -1.73 -5.39
C ARG A 406 26.87 -2.95 -4.86
N SER A 407 27.63 -3.62 -5.72
CA SER A 407 28.58 -4.68 -5.39
C SER A 407 29.97 -4.09 -5.13
N MET A 408 30.92 -4.89 -4.64
CA MET A 408 32.29 -4.45 -4.43
C MET A 408 32.86 -3.84 -5.71
N LEU A 409 33.59 -2.73 -5.57
CA LEU A 409 34.23 -2.06 -6.69
C LEU A 409 35.28 -2.98 -7.32
N THR A 410 35.14 -3.19 -8.61
CA THR A 410 36.09 -4.01 -9.37
C THR A 410 37.37 -3.26 -9.61
N THR A 411 38.48 -3.73 -9.03
CA THR A 411 39.80 -3.12 -9.13
C THR A 411 40.88 -4.18 -9.40
N ASP A 412 42.17 -3.81 -9.38
CA ASP A 412 43.27 -4.77 -9.42
C ASP A 412 43.54 -5.41 -8.06
N GLN A 413 43.02 -4.83 -6.97
CA GLN A 413 43.07 -5.43 -5.63
C GLN A 413 41.98 -6.53 -5.55
N GLN A 414 42.36 -7.68 -4.99
CA GLN A 414 41.40 -8.77 -4.76
C GLN A 414 40.28 -8.34 -3.82
N PHE A 415 40.61 -7.57 -2.80
CA PHE A 415 39.68 -7.04 -1.83
C PHE A 415 39.77 -5.52 -1.80
N PRO A 416 38.72 -4.78 -2.27
CA PRO A 416 38.72 -3.32 -2.22
C PRO A 416 38.30 -2.85 -0.82
N SER A 417 39.15 -3.19 0.19
CA SER A 417 38.80 -3.01 1.60
C SER A 417 40.00 -2.80 2.48
N ILE A 418 39.75 -2.25 3.66
CA ILE A 418 40.69 -2.15 4.79
C ILE A 418 39.93 -2.50 6.08
N SER A 419 40.59 -3.25 6.98
CA SER A 419 40.03 -3.59 8.28
C SER A 419 41.07 -3.57 9.39
N SER A 420 40.61 -3.64 10.63
CA SER A 420 41.51 -3.80 11.79
C SER A 420 42.33 -5.10 11.76
N HIS A 421 41.90 -6.10 10.97
CA HIS A 421 42.61 -7.37 10.81
C HIS A 421 43.66 -7.34 9.68
N ARG A 422 43.78 -6.23 8.94
CA ARG A 422 44.71 -6.15 7.80
C ARG A 422 46.16 -6.23 8.27
N PRO A 423 46.96 -7.21 7.80
CA PRO A 423 48.38 -7.27 8.09
C PRO A 423 49.12 -6.00 7.62
N GLY A 424 49.89 -5.35 8.51
CA GLY A 424 50.63 -4.14 8.21
C GLY A 424 49.79 -2.86 8.13
N LEU A 425 48.56 -2.85 8.67
CA LEU A 425 47.80 -1.63 8.86
C LEU A 425 48.61 -0.57 9.59
N ALA A 426 48.79 0.61 9.00
CA ALA A 426 49.47 1.72 9.63
C ALA A 426 48.53 2.44 10.58
N ILE A 427 48.84 2.45 11.87
CA ILE A 427 48.12 3.13 12.94
C ILE A 427 48.93 4.37 13.34
N ASN A 428 48.31 5.50 13.51
CA ASN A 428 48.94 6.75 13.94
C ASN A 428 49.36 6.65 15.43
N ARG A 429 50.22 7.56 15.88
CA ARG A 429 50.73 7.57 17.25
C ARG A 429 49.66 7.70 18.34
N ASP A 430 48.58 8.37 18.01
CA ASP A 430 47.41 8.59 18.86
C ASP A 430 46.36 7.46 18.74
N THR A 431 46.68 6.37 18.05
CA THR A 431 45.85 5.22 17.73
C THR A 431 44.75 5.48 16.70
N SER A 432 44.67 6.66 16.10
CA SER A 432 43.79 6.93 14.96
C SER A 432 44.27 6.20 13.69
N VAL A 433 43.39 6.11 12.69
CA VAL A 433 43.71 5.44 11.41
C VAL A 433 43.29 6.32 10.24
N ASP A 434 44.26 6.60 9.35
CA ASP A 434 43.97 7.25 8.06
C ASP A 434 43.78 6.18 6.96
N VAL A 435 42.70 6.23 6.23
CA VAL A 435 42.41 5.40 5.05
C VAL A 435 42.42 6.27 3.81
N TYR A 436 43.13 5.83 2.76
CA TYR A 436 43.31 6.58 1.52
C TYR A 436 42.58 5.85 0.37
N PHE A 437 41.91 6.63 -0.47
CA PHE A 437 41.26 6.14 -1.68
C PHE A 437 41.83 6.87 -2.90
N GLY A 438 42.02 6.18 -3.98
CA GLY A 438 42.53 6.80 -5.20
C GLY A 438 43.00 5.77 -6.23
N PRO A 439 43.21 6.18 -7.51
CA PRO A 439 43.63 5.27 -8.58
C PRO A 439 45.04 4.69 -8.34
N LYS A 440 45.89 5.41 -7.61
CA LYS A 440 47.24 4.99 -7.22
C LYS A 440 47.53 5.27 -5.75
N PRO A 441 48.36 4.45 -5.09
CA PRO A 441 48.70 4.69 -3.69
C PRO A 441 49.61 5.90 -3.54
N LEU A 442 49.37 6.73 -2.55
CA LEU A 442 50.31 7.80 -2.13
C LEU A 442 51.60 7.21 -1.59
N ARG A 443 52.71 7.94 -1.79
CA ARG A 443 54.04 7.51 -1.30
C ARG A 443 54.00 7.22 0.21
N GLY A 444 54.39 6.01 0.61
CA GLY A 444 54.38 5.56 2.01
C GLY A 444 53.02 5.23 2.60
N LYS A 445 51.93 5.27 1.84
CA LYS A 445 50.56 5.03 2.33
C LYS A 445 49.90 3.77 1.75
N LYS A 446 50.69 2.91 1.09
CA LYS A 446 50.17 1.71 0.40
C LYS A 446 49.46 0.71 1.33
N SER A 447 49.83 0.65 2.61
CA SER A 447 49.21 -0.25 3.59
C SER A 447 47.74 0.11 3.89
N ASN A 448 47.44 1.42 3.85
CA ASN A 448 46.11 1.97 4.17
C ASN A 448 45.42 2.53 2.93
N TRP A 449 45.70 1.97 1.74
CA TRP A 449 45.15 2.45 0.48
C TRP A 449 44.17 1.44 -0.12
N ILE A 450 43.04 1.95 -0.61
CA ILE A 450 42.05 1.23 -1.42
C ILE A 450 42.05 1.84 -2.82
N GLN A 451 42.16 1.00 -3.85
CA GLN A 451 42.14 1.45 -5.24
C GLN A 451 40.73 1.87 -5.66
N THR A 452 40.65 3.02 -6.36
CA THR A 452 39.50 3.47 -7.11
C THR A 452 39.79 3.48 -8.60
N ILE A 453 38.77 3.65 -9.45
CA ILE A 453 38.90 3.55 -10.91
C ILE A 453 38.48 4.86 -11.56
N PRO A 454 39.34 5.54 -12.33
CA PRO A 454 38.99 6.74 -13.08
C PRO A 454 37.76 6.50 -13.96
N GLY A 455 36.82 7.47 -13.98
CA GLY A 455 35.57 7.38 -14.74
C GLY A 455 34.46 6.56 -14.05
N LYS A 456 34.72 6.04 -12.85
CA LYS A 456 33.74 5.38 -12.01
C LYS A 456 33.43 6.23 -10.77
N HIS A 457 32.16 6.28 -10.39
CA HIS A 457 31.76 6.71 -9.05
C HIS A 457 31.75 5.52 -8.08
N TRP A 458 31.92 5.81 -6.83
CA TRP A 458 32.00 4.80 -5.79
C TRP A 458 31.39 5.30 -4.48
N PHE A 459 31.13 4.40 -3.57
CA PHE A 459 30.78 4.70 -2.19
C PHE A 459 31.44 3.70 -1.27
N PHE A 460 31.46 3.96 0.02
CA PHE A 460 31.96 2.99 0.97
C PHE A 460 31.01 2.82 2.15
N MET A 461 31.24 1.72 2.87
CA MET A 461 30.54 1.43 4.10
C MET A 461 31.57 1.11 5.19
N LEU A 462 31.53 1.90 6.27
CA LEU A 462 32.18 1.58 7.52
C LEU A 462 31.29 0.62 8.30
N ARG A 463 31.87 -0.51 8.71
CA ARG A 463 31.20 -1.52 9.53
C ARG A 463 31.88 -1.65 10.86
N LEU A 464 31.09 -1.73 11.92
CA LEU A 464 31.55 -2.00 13.30
C LEU A 464 30.92 -3.31 13.74
N TYR A 465 31.72 -4.32 14.05
CA TYR A 465 31.27 -5.60 14.57
C TYR A 465 31.48 -5.61 16.08
N GLY A 466 30.45 -6.00 16.84
CA GLY A 466 30.42 -5.79 18.28
C GLY A 466 30.46 -4.29 18.62
N PRO A 467 29.54 -3.46 18.15
CA PRO A 467 29.59 -2.01 18.34
C PRO A 467 29.54 -1.63 19.83
N LEU A 468 30.38 -0.67 20.23
CA LEU A 468 30.49 -0.19 21.61
C LEU A 468 29.59 1.03 21.84
N GLU A 469 29.41 1.39 23.12
CA GLU A 469 28.52 2.46 23.56
C GLU A 469 28.79 3.80 22.87
N SER A 470 30.07 4.17 22.71
CA SER A 470 30.46 5.43 22.08
C SER A 470 30.00 5.61 20.60
N TRP A 471 29.57 4.53 19.93
CA TRP A 471 28.86 4.60 18.65
C TRP A 471 27.40 5.04 18.81
N PHE A 472 26.70 4.46 19.76
CA PHE A 472 25.26 4.69 19.95
C PHE A 472 24.97 6.05 20.59
N ASP A 473 25.81 6.50 21.52
CA ASP A 473 25.71 7.82 22.13
C ASP A 473 26.36 8.94 21.28
N LYS A 474 26.96 8.56 20.12
CA LYS A 474 27.60 9.48 19.17
C LYS A 474 28.77 10.27 19.73
N THR A 475 29.41 9.80 20.85
CA THR A 475 30.63 10.41 21.39
C THR A 475 31.84 10.08 20.53
N TRP A 476 31.76 9.02 19.72
CA TRP A 476 32.73 8.74 18.66
C TRP A 476 32.05 8.92 17.29
N GLN A 477 32.71 9.65 16.40
CA GLN A 477 32.23 9.92 15.04
C GLN A 477 33.43 9.83 14.07
N PRO A 478 33.26 9.19 12.88
CA PRO A 478 34.25 9.29 11.82
C PRO A 478 34.29 10.71 11.25
N GLU A 479 35.42 11.19 10.81
CA GLU A 479 35.49 12.43 10.05
C GLU A 479 34.86 12.21 8.64
N ASP A 480 34.37 13.30 8.02
CA ASP A 480 34.00 13.25 6.61
C ASP A 480 35.23 13.03 5.74
N VAL A 481 35.03 12.47 4.57
CA VAL A 481 36.09 12.19 3.62
C VAL A 481 36.59 13.48 2.97
N GLU A 482 37.86 13.71 3.03
CA GLU A 482 38.52 14.88 2.47
C GLU A 482 39.12 14.55 1.11
N GLU A 483 38.82 15.38 0.07
CA GLU A 483 39.57 15.35 -1.18
C GLU A 483 40.95 15.96 -1.00
N LEU A 484 42.01 15.22 -1.35
CA LEU A 484 43.38 15.70 -1.27
C LEU A 484 43.74 16.48 -2.56
N PRO A 485 44.59 17.52 -2.45
CA PRO A 485 45.09 18.24 -3.62
C PRO A 485 45.75 17.29 -4.62
N GLU A 486 45.59 17.58 -5.90
CA GLU A 486 46.16 16.79 -7.00
C GLU A 486 47.60 16.42 -6.77
N VAL A 487 47.87 15.14 -6.62
CA VAL A 487 49.18 14.54 -6.83
C VAL A 487 49.18 14.10 -8.30
N GLU A 488 49.86 14.81 -9.19
CA GLU A 488 49.97 14.66 -10.66
C GLU A 488 48.87 13.80 -11.31
N PRO A 489 48.05 14.38 -12.23
CA PRO A 489 46.98 13.65 -12.86
C PRO A 489 47.52 12.38 -13.53
N VAL A 490 46.97 11.25 -13.16
CA VAL A 490 47.29 10.00 -13.83
C VAL A 490 46.46 9.99 -15.12
N GLU A 491 47.09 10.17 -16.28
CA GLU A 491 46.45 9.91 -17.56
C GLU A 491 45.88 8.48 -17.52
N PRO A 492 44.64 8.26 -17.94
CA PRO A 492 44.07 6.93 -18.04
C PRO A 492 44.93 6.15 -19.05
N GLU A 493 45.70 5.17 -18.59
CA GLU A 493 46.23 4.14 -19.47
C GLU A 493 45.08 3.53 -20.26
N ALA A 494 45.32 3.26 -21.56
CA ALA A 494 44.32 2.63 -22.44
C ALA A 494 43.57 1.52 -21.70
N ALA A 495 42.23 1.62 -21.66
CA ALA A 495 41.31 0.85 -20.81
C ALA A 495 41.55 -0.68 -20.89
N THR A 496 42.44 -1.18 -20.11
CA THR A 496 42.49 -2.60 -19.73
C THR A 496 41.54 -2.80 -18.59
N LEU A 497 40.63 -3.79 -18.74
CA LEU A 497 39.70 -4.14 -17.66
C LEU A 497 40.48 -4.48 -16.39
N PRO A 498 40.05 -3.99 -15.20
CA PRO A 498 40.71 -4.33 -13.95
C PRO A 498 40.84 -5.84 -13.75
N ARG A 499 41.90 -6.30 -13.11
CA ARG A 499 42.23 -7.73 -12.92
C ARG A 499 41.06 -8.55 -12.33
N MET A 500 40.30 -7.95 -11.43
CA MET A 500 39.20 -8.61 -10.73
C MET A 500 37.82 -8.33 -11.37
N SER A 501 37.79 -7.93 -12.66
CA SER A 501 36.56 -7.55 -13.33
C SER A 501 35.61 -8.73 -13.56
N THR A 502 34.31 -8.44 -13.42
CA THR A 502 33.20 -9.25 -13.94
C THR A 502 32.23 -8.33 -14.67
N LEU A 503 31.64 -8.84 -15.74
CA LEU A 503 30.65 -8.06 -16.48
C LEU A 503 29.35 -8.00 -15.69
N ALA A 504 28.91 -6.80 -15.37
CA ALA A 504 27.58 -6.60 -14.83
C ALA A 504 26.51 -6.85 -15.92
N PRO A 505 25.48 -7.64 -15.65
CA PRO A 505 24.37 -7.78 -16.60
C PRO A 505 23.75 -6.41 -16.92
N SER A 506 23.33 -6.18 -18.17
CA SER A 506 22.70 -4.92 -18.58
C SER A 506 21.43 -4.61 -17.77
N ALA A 507 20.73 -5.62 -17.34
CA ALA A 507 19.55 -5.49 -16.48
C ALA A 507 19.83 -4.94 -15.07
N VAL A 508 21.09 -4.85 -14.63
CA VAL A 508 21.50 -4.39 -13.29
C VAL A 508 22.00 -2.94 -13.30
N VAL A 509 22.36 -2.42 -14.46
CA VAL A 509 22.94 -1.09 -14.64
C VAL A 509 21.95 -0.11 -15.21
N ILE A 510 22.18 1.20 -14.98
CA ILE A 510 21.33 2.25 -15.54
C ILE A 510 22.13 3.05 -16.59
N ALA A 511 21.49 3.43 -17.69
CA ALA A 511 22.10 4.27 -18.70
C ALA A 511 22.23 5.73 -18.21
N ASP A 512 23.23 6.44 -18.69
CA ASP A 512 23.48 7.84 -18.28
C ASP A 512 22.36 8.81 -18.70
N ARG A 513 21.53 8.43 -19.67
CA ARG A 513 20.38 9.18 -20.14
C ARG A 513 19.21 8.28 -20.48
N ILE A 514 18.04 8.59 -19.92
CA ILE A 514 16.81 7.83 -20.16
C ILE A 514 15.65 8.82 -20.39
N GLU A 515 14.91 8.61 -21.48
CA GLU A 515 13.67 9.34 -21.75
C GLU A 515 12.50 8.63 -21.07
N THR A 516 11.70 9.38 -20.31
CA THR A 516 10.58 8.86 -19.54
C THR A 516 9.36 9.79 -19.62
N PRO A 517 8.17 9.35 -19.19
CA PRO A 517 6.99 10.22 -19.12
C PRO A 517 7.16 11.44 -18.20
N ILE A 518 8.07 11.38 -17.23
CA ILE A 518 8.38 12.51 -16.34
C ILE A 518 9.53 13.38 -16.85
N GLY A 519 9.97 13.15 -18.09
CA GLY A 519 11.06 13.85 -18.77
C GLY A 519 12.36 13.05 -18.80
N THR A 520 13.42 13.70 -19.31
CA THR A 520 14.77 13.10 -19.39
C THR A 520 15.37 12.98 -17.99
N LEU A 521 15.81 11.75 -17.63
CA LEU A 521 16.60 11.46 -16.44
C LEU A 521 18.07 11.32 -16.84
N ARG A 522 18.99 11.85 -16.03
CA ARG A 522 20.43 11.89 -16.29
C ARG A 522 21.20 11.32 -15.12
N PHE A 523 22.23 10.55 -15.42
CA PHE A 523 23.09 9.92 -14.44
C PHE A 523 24.55 10.09 -14.84
N SER A 524 25.44 10.00 -13.86
CA SER A 524 26.86 9.82 -14.04
C SER A 524 27.27 8.52 -13.33
N ASP A 525 27.63 7.50 -14.10
CA ASP A 525 27.95 6.17 -13.59
C ASP A 525 26.97 5.69 -12.49
N GLY A 526 25.66 5.87 -12.73
CA GLY A 526 24.58 5.44 -11.84
C GLY A 526 24.19 6.42 -10.73
N LEU A 527 24.89 7.53 -10.54
CA LEU A 527 24.47 8.61 -9.65
C LEU A 527 23.53 9.56 -10.39
N PRO A 528 22.31 9.82 -9.87
CA PRO A 528 21.40 10.78 -10.48
C PRO A 528 21.91 12.23 -10.30
N ASP A 529 21.73 13.06 -11.32
CA ASP A 529 21.95 14.51 -11.20
C ASP A 529 20.83 15.17 -10.37
N GLU A 530 21.05 16.41 -9.90
CA GLU A 530 20.08 17.16 -9.11
C GLU A 530 18.72 17.27 -9.80
N GLY A 531 18.72 17.54 -11.12
CA GLY A 531 17.47 17.67 -11.89
C GLY A 531 16.71 16.35 -12.02
N THR A 532 17.40 15.22 -12.00
CA THR A 532 16.78 13.89 -11.94
C THR A 532 16.20 13.63 -10.55
N VAL A 533 16.94 13.96 -9.48
CA VAL A 533 16.48 13.80 -8.09
C VAL A 533 15.21 14.64 -7.85
N GLU A 534 15.18 15.88 -8.28
CA GLU A 534 13.99 16.73 -8.19
C GLU A 534 12.79 16.10 -8.89
N LYS A 535 12.96 15.66 -10.16
CA LYS A 535 11.88 15.07 -10.96
C LYS A 535 11.33 13.79 -10.33
N VAL A 536 12.19 12.87 -9.85
CA VAL A 536 11.72 11.61 -9.28
C VAL A 536 11.02 11.81 -7.94
N TYR A 537 11.48 12.75 -7.11
CA TYR A 537 10.79 13.08 -5.86
C TYR A 537 9.48 13.84 -6.10
N ASP A 538 9.45 14.76 -7.07
CA ASP A 538 8.22 15.47 -7.44
C ASP A 538 7.13 14.50 -7.95
N ASN A 539 7.56 13.57 -8.81
CA ASN A 539 6.68 12.51 -9.31
C ASN A 539 6.22 11.58 -8.18
N LEU A 540 7.12 11.19 -7.27
CA LEU A 540 6.82 10.33 -6.14
C LEU A 540 5.79 10.97 -5.20
N ASP A 541 5.96 12.24 -4.85
CA ASP A 541 5.03 12.98 -4.00
C ASP A 541 3.65 13.10 -4.64
N PHE A 542 3.62 13.39 -5.95
CA PHE A 542 2.38 13.43 -6.72
C PHE A 542 1.66 12.06 -6.75
N GLN A 543 2.39 10.99 -7.04
CA GLN A 543 1.85 9.63 -7.06
C GLN A 543 1.26 9.24 -5.71
N ARG A 544 1.99 9.54 -4.63
CA ARG A 544 1.56 9.24 -3.25
C ARG A 544 0.36 10.09 -2.85
N GLY A 545 0.29 11.34 -3.30
CA GLY A 545 -0.90 12.16 -3.13
C GLY A 545 -2.13 11.55 -3.81
N VAL A 546 -2.02 11.13 -5.07
CA VAL A 546 -3.11 10.44 -5.79
C VAL A 546 -3.48 9.14 -5.10
N GLN A 547 -2.50 8.31 -4.75
CA GLN A 547 -2.74 7.03 -4.09
C GLN A 547 -3.37 7.21 -2.71
N SER A 548 -2.95 8.22 -1.93
CA SER A 548 -3.54 8.53 -0.63
C SER A 548 -5.03 8.81 -0.75
N VAL A 549 -5.46 9.62 -1.74
CA VAL A 549 -6.89 9.89 -1.97
C VAL A 549 -7.65 8.60 -2.31
N LEU A 550 -7.15 7.79 -3.24
CA LEU A 550 -7.82 6.55 -3.66
C LEU A 550 -7.90 5.51 -2.53
N THR A 551 -6.87 5.45 -1.67
CA THR A 551 -6.79 4.48 -0.56
C THR A 551 -7.64 4.93 0.64
N THR A 552 -7.65 6.23 0.96
CA THR A 552 -8.28 6.76 2.17
C THR A 552 -9.63 7.45 1.93
N MET A 553 -10.16 7.35 0.70
CA MET A 553 -11.51 7.81 0.39
C MET A 553 -12.58 7.27 1.35
N PRO A 554 -12.52 6.00 1.81
CA PRO A 554 -13.42 5.50 2.84
C PRO A 554 -13.43 6.35 4.11
N ALA A 555 -12.24 6.70 4.61
CA ALA A 555 -12.12 7.53 5.82
C ALA A 555 -12.69 8.94 5.63
N ALA A 556 -12.37 9.60 4.51
CA ALA A 556 -12.91 10.91 4.17
C ALA A 556 -14.45 10.88 4.02
N ALA A 557 -15.00 9.80 3.45
CA ALA A 557 -16.44 9.61 3.34
C ALA A 557 -17.12 9.53 4.72
N MET A 558 -16.56 8.74 5.64
CA MET A 558 -17.07 8.64 7.02
C MET A 558 -16.88 9.94 7.80
N HIS A 559 -15.78 10.67 7.59
CA HIS A 559 -15.57 11.99 8.16
C HIS A 559 -16.68 12.96 7.72
N ALA A 560 -16.99 13.02 6.42
CA ALA A 560 -18.04 13.88 5.90
C ALA A 560 -19.44 13.50 6.43
N VAL A 561 -19.72 12.20 6.57
CA VAL A 561 -20.95 11.69 7.20
C VAL A 561 -21.04 12.16 8.64
N ARG A 562 -19.96 12.05 9.42
CA ARG A 562 -19.87 12.53 10.79
C ARG A 562 -20.22 14.02 10.89
N GLU A 563 -19.56 14.84 10.08
CA GLU A 563 -19.77 16.29 10.12
C GLU A 563 -21.19 16.68 9.72
N GLY A 564 -21.74 15.98 8.72
CA GLY A 564 -23.16 16.14 8.35
C GLY A 564 -24.12 15.82 9.48
N ILE A 565 -23.94 14.69 10.18
CA ILE A 565 -24.78 14.30 11.34
C ILE A 565 -24.58 15.27 12.50
N ARG A 566 -23.35 15.64 12.83
CA ARG A 566 -23.01 16.54 13.95
C ARG A 566 -23.55 17.96 13.74
N SER A 567 -23.85 18.36 12.50
CA SER A 567 -24.53 19.65 12.24
C SER A 567 -25.95 19.73 12.84
N PHE A 568 -26.53 18.60 13.23
CA PHE A 568 -27.83 18.52 13.91
C PHE A 568 -27.72 18.44 15.44
N GLY A 569 -26.59 17.99 15.96
CA GLY A 569 -26.35 17.87 17.40
C GLY A 569 -25.22 16.92 17.76
N PRO A 570 -24.93 16.72 19.05
CA PRO A 570 -23.78 15.96 19.52
C PRO A 570 -23.94 14.45 19.30
N ALA A 571 -22.78 13.77 19.19
CA ALA A 571 -22.69 12.30 19.13
C ALA A 571 -23.31 11.65 20.39
N ASN A 572 -23.79 10.42 20.27
CA ASN A 572 -24.45 9.64 21.32
C ASN A 572 -25.78 10.23 21.87
N GLU A 573 -26.17 11.42 21.46
CA GLU A 573 -27.35 12.13 21.98
C GLU A 573 -28.36 12.49 20.88
N THR A 574 -27.90 12.58 19.61
CA THR A 574 -28.72 13.04 18.50
C THR A 574 -28.86 11.97 17.43
N VAL A 575 -30.11 11.74 17.00
CA VAL A 575 -30.46 10.91 15.85
C VAL A 575 -31.09 11.80 14.78
N VAL A 576 -30.51 11.84 13.58
CA VAL A 576 -31.09 12.50 12.42
C VAL A 576 -32.06 11.53 11.75
N ILE A 577 -33.36 11.80 11.76
CA ILE A 577 -34.40 10.97 11.17
C ILE A 577 -35.11 11.69 10.02
N PHE A 578 -35.28 11.00 8.88
CA PHE A 578 -35.95 11.58 7.71
C PHE A 578 -37.44 11.20 7.72
N GLU A 579 -38.23 11.94 8.49
CA GLU A 579 -39.63 11.63 8.76
C GLU A 579 -40.54 11.63 7.50
N ASN A 580 -40.24 12.47 6.51
CA ASN A 580 -40.90 12.55 5.21
C ASN A 580 -39.97 12.05 4.08
N LEU A 581 -39.14 11.06 4.39
CA LEU A 581 -38.09 10.49 3.53
C LEU A 581 -36.96 11.48 3.24
N LEU A 582 -35.89 10.95 2.65
CA LEU A 582 -34.73 11.71 2.21
C LEU A 582 -35.02 12.25 0.81
N ASP A 583 -34.70 13.47 0.52
CA ASP A 583 -34.86 14.13 -0.77
C ASP A 583 -33.55 14.80 -1.25
N SER A 584 -33.53 15.26 -2.49
CA SER A 584 -32.32 15.81 -3.15
C SER A 584 -31.76 17.11 -2.54
N LYS A 585 -32.39 17.70 -1.51
CA LYS A 585 -31.82 18.82 -0.76
C LYS A 585 -30.69 18.40 0.16
N SER A 586 -30.72 17.15 0.65
CA SER A 586 -29.64 16.55 1.42
C SER A 586 -28.58 15.99 0.47
N LEU A 587 -27.34 16.49 0.60
CA LEU A 587 -26.23 15.96 -0.19
C LEU A 587 -25.70 14.68 0.51
N PHE A 588 -26.21 13.55 0.07
CA PHE A 588 -25.95 12.21 0.61
C PHE A 588 -25.65 11.25 -0.52
N LEU A 589 -24.62 10.38 -0.38
CA LEU A 589 -24.23 9.45 -1.43
C LEU A 589 -25.30 8.38 -1.65
N THR A 590 -25.88 8.37 -2.82
CA THR A 590 -26.82 7.37 -3.33
C THR A 590 -27.89 6.88 -2.34
N PRO A 591 -28.64 7.76 -1.67
CA PRO A 591 -29.73 7.34 -0.81
C PRO A 591 -30.88 6.73 -1.64
N ASN A 592 -31.83 6.10 -0.96
CA ASN A 592 -33.12 5.74 -1.56
C ASN A 592 -34.23 6.63 -0.99
N THR A 593 -35.33 6.65 -1.69
CA THR A 593 -36.56 7.39 -1.36
C THR A 593 -37.66 6.50 -0.84
N GLU A 594 -37.37 5.22 -0.54
CA GLU A 594 -38.33 4.16 -0.28
C GLU A 594 -38.21 3.57 1.13
N SER A 595 -37.43 4.20 2.00
CA SER A 595 -37.32 3.84 3.41
C SER A 595 -36.98 5.06 4.29
N VAL A 596 -37.41 5.01 5.54
CA VAL A 596 -37.07 6.01 6.55
C VAL A 596 -35.64 5.79 7.02
N TYR A 597 -34.75 6.73 6.76
CA TYR A 597 -33.40 6.72 7.31
C TYR A 597 -33.36 7.33 8.70
N ALA A 598 -32.62 6.71 9.61
CA ALA A 598 -32.20 7.28 10.88
C ALA A 598 -30.70 7.10 11.03
N LEU A 599 -29.97 8.19 11.27
CA LEU A 599 -28.52 8.27 11.32
C LEU A 599 -28.06 8.78 12.70
N ALA A 600 -27.03 8.16 13.27
CA ALA A 600 -26.40 8.67 14.48
C ALA A 600 -24.88 8.50 14.41
N TRP A 601 -24.16 9.35 15.09
CA TRP A 601 -22.72 9.21 15.29
C TRP A 601 -22.45 8.71 16.70
N ILE A 602 -21.65 7.64 16.80
CA ILE A 602 -21.29 6.98 18.06
C ILE A 602 -19.85 7.33 18.38
N ASP A 603 -19.62 7.86 19.56
CA ASP A 603 -18.30 8.21 20.09
C ASP A 603 -18.01 7.35 21.33
N LEU A 604 -17.02 6.48 21.24
CA LEU A 604 -16.60 5.53 22.26
C LEU A 604 -15.44 6.06 23.15
N ARG A 605 -14.95 7.27 22.94
CA ARG A 605 -13.81 7.81 23.69
C ARG A 605 -14.05 7.89 25.21
N ASN A 606 -15.31 8.04 25.61
CA ASN A 606 -15.71 8.09 27.03
C ASN A 606 -16.19 6.73 27.59
N GLY A 607 -15.98 5.64 26.88
CA GLY A 607 -16.33 4.29 27.27
C GLY A 607 -17.37 3.62 26.37
N PRO A 608 -17.80 2.39 26.73
CA PRO A 608 -18.74 1.60 25.95
C PRO A 608 -20.10 2.28 25.77
N VAL A 609 -20.68 2.10 24.56
CA VAL A 609 -22.00 2.64 24.21
C VAL A 609 -22.94 1.49 23.82
N VAL A 610 -24.17 1.55 24.31
CA VAL A 610 -25.26 0.63 23.98
C VAL A 610 -26.15 1.26 22.91
N ILE A 611 -26.49 0.46 21.90
CA ILE A 611 -27.60 0.76 20.96
C ILE A 611 -28.69 -0.28 21.19
N GLU A 612 -29.89 0.15 21.60
CA GLU A 612 -31.06 -0.70 21.56
C GLU A 612 -31.75 -0.51 20.21
N SER A 613 -31.73 -1.58 19.42
CA SER A 613 -32.26 -1.60 18.06
C SER A 613 -33.78 -1.64 18.04
N PRO A 614 -34.46 -0.84 17.20
CA PRO A 614 -35.89 -1.00 16.97
C PRO A 614 -36.19 -2.36 16.28
N PRO A 615 -37.33 -2.97 16.55
CA PRO A 615 -37.78 -4.14 15.76
C PRO A 615 -38.08 -3.74 14.30
N ASP A 616 -38.06 -4.72 13.40
CA ASP A 616 -38.43 -4.57 11.98
C ASP A 616 -37.66 -3.47 11.25
N THR A 617 -36.39 -3.24 11.60
CA THR A 617 -35.48 -2.31 10.94
C THR A 617 -34.29 -3.01 10.29
N LEU A 618 -33.63 -2.33 9.36
CA LEU A 618 -32.40 -2.81 8.71
C LEU A 618 -31.29 -1.79 8.93
N GLY A 619 -30.31 -2.12 9.76
CA GLY A 619 -29.25 -1.21 10.14
C GLY A 619 -27.86 -1.78 9.98
N VAL A 620 -26.87 -0.89 10.00
CA VAL A 620 -25.44 -1.19 9.93
C VAL A 620 -24.66 -0.24 10.82
N VAL A 621 -23.57 -0.73 11.37
CA VAL A 621 -22.54 0.09 12.04
C VAL A 621 -21.25 -0.13 11.28
N ASP A 622 -20.66 0.97 10.79
CA ASP A 622 -19.36 1.01 10.14
C ASP A 622 -18.37 1.85 10.99
N ASP A 623 -17.09 1.47 10.96
CA ASP A 623 -16.04 2.19 11.69
C ASP A 623 -15.55 3.44 10.94
N PHE A 624 -14.68 4.25 11.57
CA PHE A 624 -14.23 5.50 10.98
C PHE A 624 -13.31 5.33 9.75
N TRP A 625 -12.84 4.10 9.48
CA TRP A 625 -12.18 3.73 8.23
C TRP A 625 -13.13 3.08 7.21
N PHE A 626 -14.46 3.23 7.46
CA PHE A 626 -15.55 2.69 6.63
C PHE A 626 -15.48 1.17 6.47
N ARG A 627 -15.11 0.46 7.54
CA ARG A 627 -15.16 -1.00 7.58
C ARG A 627 -16.36 -1.45 8.39
N TYR A 628 -16.95 -2.52 7.93
CA TYR A 628 -18.07 -3.15 8.59
C TYR A 628 -17.73 -3.57 10.04
N VAL A 629 -18.60 -3.21 10.98
CA VAL A 629 -18.56 -3.63 12.39
C VAL A 629 -19.69 -4.56 12.71
N ALA A 630 -20.94 -4.20 12.37
CA ALA A 630 -22.11 -5.02 12.66
C ALA A 630 -23.31 -4.71 11.78
N ASP A 631 -24.09 -5.72 11.43
CA ASP A 631 -25.48 -5.58 11.04
C ASP A 631 -26.38 -5.49 12.29
N VAL A 632 -27.42 -4.65 12.23
CA VAL A 632 -28.37 -4.38 13.30
C VAL A 632 -29.78 -4.55 12.75
N GLY A 633 -30.68 -5.17 13.48
CA GLY A 633 -32.04 -5.44 13.02
C GLY A 633 -32.16 -6.66 12.12
N ASN A 634 -32.93 -6.61 11.04
CA ASN A 634 -33.32 -7.78 10.21
C ASN A 634 -32.14 -8.61 9.68
N ALA A 635 -31.01 -7.98 9.39
CA ALA A 635 -29.79 -8.67 8.97
C ALA A 635 -28.83 -8.96 10.13
N GLY A 636 -29.09 -8.41 11.30
CA GLY A 636 -28.29 -8.57 12.51
C GLY A 636 -28.61 -9.84 13.31
N PRO A 637 -27.85 -10.09 14.37
CA PRO A 637 -28.07 -11.26 15.25
C PRO A 637 -29.41 -11.23 16.01
N ASP A 638 -30.04 -10.04 16.18
CA ASP A 638 -31.37 -9.88 16.76
C ASP A 638 -32.50 -10.25 15.78
N ARG A 639 -32.19 -10.48 14.51
CA ARG A 639 -33.14 -10.91 13.46
C ARG A 639 -34.40 -10.04 13.38
N GLY A 640 -34.24 -8.74 13.60
CA GLY A 640 -35.33 -7.78 13.55
C GLY A 640 -36.31 -7.85 14.74
N GLN A 641 -35.96 -8.52 15.83
CA GLN A 641 -36.79 -8.56 17.04
C GLN A 641 -36.49 -7.41 18.00
N GLY A 642 -35.45 -6.65 17.69
CA GLY A 642 -34.87 -5.67 18.59
C GLY A 642 -33.82 -6.31 19.52
N GLY A 643 -32.69 -5.66 19.73
CA GLY A 643 -31.60 -6.17 20.53
C GLY A 643 -30.78 -5.08 21.20
N LYS A 644 -30.04 -5.45 22.24
CA LYS A 644 -29.12 -4.54 22.93
C LYS A 644 -27.70 -4.82 22.45
N TYR A 645 -27.18 -3.95 21.59
CA TYR A 645 -25.83 -4.04 21.05
C TYR A 645 -24.88 -3.19 21.88
N LEU A 646 -23.81 -3.79 22.41
CA LEU A 646 -22.79 -3.11 23.18
C LEU A 646 -21.53 -2.97 22.35
N PHE A 647 -21.17 -1.73 22.03
CA PHE A 647 -19.93 -1.39 21.34
C PHE A 647 -18.85 -1.02 22.35
N LEU A 648 -17.78 -1.82 22.35
CA LEU A 648 -16.62 -1.60 23.21
C LEU A 648 -15.56 -0.80 22.47
N PRO A 649 -14.97 0.23 23.10
CA PRO A 649 -13.88 0.98 22.48
C PRO A 649 -12.64 0.12 22.28
N PRO A 650 -11.68 0.54 21.43
CA PRO A 650 -10.37 -0.10 21.31
C PRO A 650 -9.73 -0.32 22.68
N TYR A 651 -9.11 -1.51 22.87
CA TYR A 651 -8.38 -1.91 24.08
C TYR A 651 -9.22 -2.03 25.37
N TYR A 652 -10.53 -2.04 25.26
CA TYR A 652 -11.39 -2.17 26.43
C TYR A 652 -11.36 -3.58 27.02
N ALA A 653 -11.15 -3.69 28.33
CA ALA A 653 -11.16 -4.93 29.06
C ALA A 653 -12.45 -5.11 29.88
N GLY A 654 -13.05 -6.27 29.80
CA GLY A 654 -14.28 -6.64 30.50
C GLY A 654 -15.50 -6.68 29.58
N VAL A 655 -16.34 -7.70 29.74
CA VAL A 655 -17.53 -7.96 28.94
C VAL A 655 -18.69 -8.17 29.89
N PRO A 656 -19.68 -7.24 29.99
CA PRO A 656 -20.87 -7.44 30.78
C PRO A 656 -21.84 -8.39 30.09
N ASP A 657 -22.55 -9.17 30.90
CA ASP A 657 -23.60 -10.07 30.42
C ASP A 657 -24.86 -9.31 29.95
N GLY A 658 -25.64 -9.95 29.08
CA GLY A 658 -26.95 -9.43 28.65
C GLY A 658 -26.95 -8.52 27.42
N TYR A 659 -25.81 -8.43 26.70
CA TYR A 659 -25.65 -7.66 25.48
C TYR A 659 -25.12 -8.49 24.31
N LEU A 660 -25.41 -8.06 23.10
CA LEU A 660 -24.70 -8.46 21.88
C LEU A 660 -23.41 -7.64 21.80
N VAL A 661 -22.29 -8.22 22.18
CA VAL A 661 -21.03 -7.50 22.38
C VAL A 661 -20.22 -7.43 21.09
N LEU A 662 -19.73 -6.22 20.76
CA LEU A 662 -18.97 -5.90 19.57
C LEU A 662 -17.72 -5.09 19.94
N TYR A 663 -16.56 -5.52 19.43
CA TYR A 663 -15.29 -4.82 19.63
C TYR A 663 -15.02 -3.88 18.44
N ALA A 664 -14.98 -2.58 18.71
CA ALA A 664 -14.60 -1.59 17.71
C ALA A 664 -13.07 -1.45 17.60
N ARG A 665 -12.59 -1.23 16.39
CA ARG A 665 -11.18 -0.90 16.13
C ARG A 665 -10.92 0.61 16.17
N THR A 666 -12.00 1.41 16.12
CA THR A 666 -11.97 2.87 16.15
C THR A 666 -12.82 3.39 17.30
N PHE A 667 -12.52 4.62 17.75
CA PHE A 667 -13.37 5.29 18.74
C PHE A 667 -14.66 5.84 18.14
N ASN A 668 -14.66 6.15 16.86
CA ASN A 668 -15.77 6.73 16.14
C ASN A 668 -16.45 5.68 15.26
N LEU A 669 -17.80 5.62 15.30
CA LEU A 669 -18.61 4.71 14.50
C LEU A 669 -19.79 5.47 13.89
N GLY A 670 -20.09 5.16 12.63
CA GLY A 670 -21.32 5.59 11.96
C GLY A 670 -22.41 4.54 12.14
N PHE A 671 -23.55 4.93 12.67
CA PHE A 671 -24.73 4.08 12.76
C PHE A 671 -25.81 4.59 11.80
N MET A 672 -26.32 3.69 10.99
CA MET A 672 -27.45 3.93 10.09
C MET A 672 -28.47 2.81 10.26
N THR A 673 -29.76 3.17 10.42
CA THR A 673 -30.86 2.21 10.37
C THR A 673 -31.96 2.71 9.46
N ARG A 674 -32.72 1.79 8.87
CA ARG A 674 -33.81 2.06 7.92
C ARG A 674 -35.07 1.35 8.36
N GLY A 675 -36.19 2.12 8.44
CA GLY A 675 -37.53 1.59 8.62
C GLY A 675 -38.28 1.50 7.30
N PHE A 676 -39.09 0.48 7.14
CA PHE A 676 -39.84 0.22 5.90
C PHE A 676 -41.19 0.93 5.90
N LEU A 677 -41.64 1.39 4.73
CA LEU A 677 -42.93 2.02 4.55
C LEU A 677 -44.04 0.98 4.74
N VAL A 678 -45.13 1.39 5.36
CA VAL A 678 -46.36 0.58 5.46
C VAL A 678 -47.39 1.15 4.51
N ASN A 679 -47.73 0.41 3.45
CA ASN A 679 -48.59 0.88 2.36
C ASN A 679 -48.18 2.25 1.77
N GLY A 680 -46.86 2.52 1.71
CA GLY A 680 -46.32 3.76 1.20
C GLY A 680 -46.27 4.90 2.23
N ASP A 681 -46.69 4.69 3.46
CA ASP A 681 -46.68 5.67 4.57
C ASP A 681 -45.42 5.49 5.42
N PRO A 682 -44.59 6.53 5.60
CA PRO A 682 -43.40 6.47 6.47
C PRO A 682 -43.74 6.55 7.97
N THR A 683 -44.90 7.08 8.35
CA THR A 683 -45.28 7.38 9.73
C THR A 683 -45.11 6.20 10.69
N PRO A 684 -45.59 4.97 10.39
CA PRO A 684 -45.38 3.84 11.30
C PRO A 684 -43.92 3.49 11.56
N ALA A 685 -43.07 3.62 10.52
CA ALA A 685 -41.64 3.37 10.67
C ALA A 685 -40.95 4.46 11.51
N VAL A 686 -41.32 5.72 11.34
CA VAL A 686 -40.83 6.85 12.15
C VAL A 686 -41.22 6.66 13.61
N GLU A 687 -42.46 6.33 13.90
CA GLU A 687 -42.96 6.07 15.26
C GLU A 687 -42.21 4.89 15.92
N ASN A 688 -42.09 3.78 15.19
CA ASN A 688 -41.34 2.61 15.64
C ASN A 688 -39.90 2.98 16.04
N ILE A 689 -39.14 3.71 15.16
CA ILE A 689 -37.77 4.12 15.44
C ILE A 689 -37.73 5.05 16.66
N LYS A 690 -38.56 6.07 16.73
CA LYS A 690 -38.59 7.02 17.88
C LYS A 690 -38.93 6.34 19.20
N GLN A 691 -39.81 5.36 19.16
CA GLN A 691 -40.28 4.65 20.36
C GLN A 691 -39.21 3.67 20.90
N HIS A 692 -38.46 2.97 20.04
CA HIS A 692 -37.63 1.84 20.45
C HIS A 692 -36.13 2.11 20.36
N LEU A 693 -35.65 2.98 19.48
CA LEU A 693 -34.22 3.31 19.41
C LEU A 693 -33.74 4.00 20.68
N ARG A 694 -32.69 3.46 21.30
CA ARG A 694 -31.96 4.08 22.42
C ARG A 694 -30.46 4.03 22.13
N ILE A 695 -29.75 5.08 22.44
CA ILE A 695 -28.28 5.16 22.39
C ILE A 695 -27.82 5.78 23.69
N TYR A 696 -26.99 5.08 24.44
CA TYR A 696 -26.53 5.60 25.74
C TYR A 696 -25.19 4.96 26.15
N PRO A 697 -24.36 5.67 26.94
CA PRO A 697 -23.18 5.08 27.59
C PRO A 697 -23.59 3.93 28.52
N LEU A 698 -22.83 2.83 28.52
CA LEU A 698 -23.07 1.68 29.39
C LEU A 698 -23.23 2.07 30.88
N SER A 699 -22.47 3.05 31.33
CA SER A 699 -22.55 3.59 32.68
C SER A 699 -23.91 4.22 33.06
N LYS A 700 -24.78 4.45 32.09
CA LYS A 700 -26.13 4.99 32.26
C LYS A 700 -27.22 3.96 31.92
N ALA A 701 -26.90 2.68 31.87
CA ALA A 701 -27.84 1.62 31.48
C ALA A 701 -29.06 1.54 32.41
N ASP A 702 -28.95 1.83 33.71
CA ASP A 702 -30.04 1.85 34.66
C ASP A 702 -31.02 3.03 34.47
N ASN A 703 -30.55 4.12 33.86
CA ASN A 703 -31.37 5.30 33.56
C ASN A 703 -30.89 5.97 32.26
N PRO A 704 -31.24 5.35 31.10
CA PRO A 704 -30.80 5.84 29.78
C PRO A 704 -31.30 7.27 29.51
N PRO A 705 -30.44 8.17 29.01
CA PRO A 705 -30.85 9.52 28.63
C PRO A 705 -31.84 9.46 27.45
N VAL A 706 -32.70 10.49 27.35
CA VAL A 706 -33.63 10.66 26.24
C VAL A 706 -32.84 11.16 25.02
N LEU A 707 -33.02 10.48 23.87
CA LEU A 707 -32.43 10.91 22.60
C LEU A 707 -33.16 12.12 22.02
N THR A 708 -32.39 12.98 21.38
CA THR A 708 -32.93 14.06 20.54
C THR A 708 -33.10 13.51 19.09
N PHE A 709 -34.34 13.46 18.61
CA PHE A 709 -34.63 13.14 17.22
C PHE A 709 -34.76 14.42 16.40
N ALA A 710 -33.77 14.69 15.55
CA ALA A 710 -33.78 15.86 14.66
C ALA A 710 -34.33 15.45 13.28
N ASN A 711 -35.38 16.11 12.83
CA ASN A 711 -35.93 15.84 11.50
C ASN A 711 -35.02 16.39 10.40
N GLY A 712 -34.45 15.48 9.56
CA GLY A 712 -33.57 15.80 8.43
C GLY A 712 -34.30 16.05 7.11
N SER A 713 -35.61 15.70 7.00
CA SER A 713 -36.36 15.82 5.78
C SER A 713 -36.44 17.26 5.28
N GLY A 714 -36.17 17.49 4.01
CA GLY A 714 -36.21 18.83 3.39
C GLY A 714 -35.09 19.77 3.85
N ARG A 715 -34.14 19.32 4.70
CA ARG A 715 -32.98 20.08 5.17
C ARG A 715 -31.80 19.96 4.22
N SER A 716 -31.06 21.05 4.06
CA SER A 716 -29.80 21.07 3.31
C SER A 716 -28.63 20.84 4.26
N PHE A 717 -27.88 19.76 4.04
CA PHE A 717 -26.62 19.46 4.70
C PHE A 717 -25.76 18.59 3.79
N ASN A 718 -24.48 18.46 4.09
CA ASN A 718 -23.53 17.71 3.26
C ASN A 718 -22.89 16.55 4.03
N THR A 719 -22.92 15.35 3.45
CA THR A 719 -22.22 14.15 3.93
C THR A 719 -21.24 13.61 2.90
N ILE A 720 -20.86 14.41 1.91
CA ILE A 720 -20.00 14.02 0.81
C ILE A 720 -18.63 14.66 1.03
N HIS A 721 -17.57 13.86 1.02
CA HIS A 721 -16.19 14.29 1.20
C HIS A 721 -15.71 15.22 0.09
N SER A 722 -14.69 16.02 0.39
CA SER A 722 -14.09 16.96 -0.55
C SER A 722 -13.36 16.24 -1.71
N SER A 723 -13.26 16.93 -2.84
CA SER A 723 -12.57 16.49 -4.08
C SER A 723 -11.33 17.29 -4.38
N ASP A 724 -10.99 18.25 -3.52
CA ASP A 724 -9.86 19.17 -3.62
C ASP A 724 -8.87 18.94 -2.47
N PHE A 725 -7.94 19.86 -2.27
CA PHE A 725 -6.93 19.76 -1.21
C PHE A 725 -7.52 19.55 0.21
N THR A 726 -8.74 19.99 0.47
CA THR A 726 -9.42 19.82 1.76
C THR A 726 -9.57 18.36 2.17
N PHE A 727 -9.62 17.45 1.18
CA PHE A 727 -9.64 16.00 1.40
C PHE A 727 -8.55 15.52 2.37
N PHE A 728 -7.33 16.04 2.23
CA PHE A 728 -6.20 15.62 3.08
C PHE A 728 -6.38 16.08 4.54
N ALA A 729 -7.03 17.22 4.75
CA ALA A 729 -7.37 17.69 6.10
C ALA A 729 -8.44 16.79 6.75
N GLU A 730 -9.46 16.37 5.99
CA GLU A 730 -10.47 15.41 6.43
C GLU A 730 -9.84 14.08 6.87
N VAL A 731 -8.93 13.51 6.06
CA VAL A 731 -8.20 12.28 6.39
C VAL A 731 -7.29 12.49 7.60
N ASN A 732 -6.61 13.64 7.68
CA ASN A 732 -5.76 13.95 8.83
C ASN A 732 -6.56 13.93 10.14
N GLU A 733 -7.77 14.47 10.18
CA GLU A 733 -8.62 14.42 11.38
C GLU A 733 -8.90 12.98 11.81
N VAL A 734 -9.21 12.08 10.87
CA VAL A 734 -9.41 10.66 11.18
C VAL A 734 -8.13 10.03 11.76
N VAL A 735 -6.96 10.29 11.17
CA VAL A 735 -5.67 9.79 11.67
C VAL A 735 -5.37 10.32 13.08
N GLN A 736 -5.68 11.60 13.35
CA GLN A 736 -5.42 12.19 14.68
C GLN A 736 -6.34 11.61 15.77
N GLU A 737 -7.60 11.31 15.44
CA GLU A 737 -8.57 10.84 16.42
C GLU A 737 -8.46 9.33 16.72
N GLU A 738 -8.15 8.51 15.73
CA GLU A 738 -8.22 7.06 15.85
C GLU A 738 -6.91 6.40 16.30
N PRO A 739 -6.93 5.18 16.86
CA PRO A 739 -5.72 4.43 17.19
C PRO A 739 -4.81 4.21 16.00
N GLY A 740 -3.49 4.25 16.22
CA GLY A 740 -2.51 4.03 15.15
C GLY A 740 -2.56 2.63 14.54
N ASP A 741 -3.02 1.62 15.28
CA ASP A 741 -3.21 0.25 14.83
C ASP A 741 -4.63 -0.03 14.27
N ALA A 742 -5.45 1.01 14.17
CA ALA A 742 -6.78 0.89 13.56
C ALA A 742 -6.72 0.63 12.05
N ILE A 743 -5.62 0.95 11.39
CA ILE A 743 -5.37 0.73 9.96
C ILE A 743 -3.99 0.10 9.76
N ASP A 744 -3.73 -0.48 8.58
CA ASP A 744 -2.46 -1.14 8.28
C ASP A 744 -1.27 -0.16 8.23
N PRO A 745 -0.06 -0.63 8.57
CA PRO A 745 1.15 0.19 8.60
C PRO A 745 1.53 0.80 7.25
N GLU A 746 1.20 0.14 6.13
CA GLU A 746 1.48 0.58 4.77
C GLU A 746 0.66 1.81 4.41
N THR A 747 -0.63 1.81 4.75
CA THR A 747 -1.52 2.97 4.57
C THR A 747 -1.04 4.15 5.43
N LEU A 748 -0.68 3.92 6.70
CA LEU A 748 -0.09 4.96 7.55
C LEU A 748 1.24 5.47 6.99
N GLY A 749 2.07 4.58 6.47
CA GLY A 749 3.32 4.92 5.81
C GLY A 749 3.11 5.80 4.58
N LEU A 750 2.12 5.48 3.75
CA LEU A 750 1.75 6.29 2.59
C LEU A 750 1.34 7.71 3.02
N LEU A 751 0.48 7.83 4.03
CA LEU A 751 0.03 9.12 4.59
C LEU A 751 1.18 9.91 5.21
N ALA A 752 2.09 9.24 5.93
CA ALA A 752 3.26 9.87 6.53
C ALA A 752 4.18 10.52 5.48
N THR A 753 4.30 9.91 4.29
CA THR A 753 5.14 10.47 3.22
C THR A 753 4.63 11.79 2.63
N ILE A 754 3.36 12.11 2.83
CA ILE A 754 2.73 13.38 2.42
C ILE A 754 2.51 14.33 3.61
N GLY A 755 3.01 13.97 4.80
CA GLY A 755 2.97 14.79 6.00
C GLY A 755 1.75 14.57 6.90
N ILE A 756 0.95 13.53 6.70
CA ILE A 756 -0.16 13.14 7.59
C ILE A 756 0.35 12.06 8.55
N GLU A 757 0.69 12.45 9.77
CA GLU A 757 1.18 11.56 10.82
C GLU A 757 0.44 11.82 12.14
N LYS A 758 0.11 10.76 12.88
CA LYS A 758 -0.54 10.87 14.19
C LYS A 758 0.33 11.65 15.18
N GLY A 759 -0.31 12.59 15.87
CA GLY A 759 0.37 13.47 16.84
C GLY A 759 1.17 14.62 16.22
N LYS A 760 1.18 14.76 14.90
CA LYS A 760 1.82 15.89 14.21
C LYS A 760 0.80 16.76 13.47
N PRO A 761 1.00 18.08 13.39
CA PRO A 761 0.14 18.95 12.59
C PRO A 761 0.36 18.69 11.09
N PHE A 762 -0.72 18.60 10.32
CA PHE A 762 -0.65 18.57 8.87
C PHE A 762 -0.42 19.99 8.32
N ALA A 763 0.83 20.32 8.02
CA ALA A 763 1.25 21.65 7.55
C ALA A 763 2.26 21.51 6.37
N PRO A 764 1.79 21.05 5.19
CA PRO A 764 2.65 20.92 4.03
C PRO A 764 3.18 22.29 3.58
N ASP A 765 4.43 22.33 3.13
CA ASP A 765 5.00 23.51 2.49
C ASP A 765 4.28 23.85 1.18
N GLU A 766 4.58 25.00 0.60
CA GLU A 766 3.90 25.50 -0.62
C GLU A 766 4.09 24.54 -1.82
N ARG A 767 5.28 23.95 -1.97
CA ARG A 767 5.55 22.95 -3.01
C ARG A 767 4.63 21.73 -2.82
N MET A 768 4.62 21.14 -1.65
CA MET A 768 3.80 19.95 -1.34
C MET A 768 2.31 20.28 -1.45
N LYS A 769 1.88 21.44 -0.99
CA LYS A 769 0.49 21.87 -1.11
C LYS A 769 0.03 21.97 -2.57
N ASN A 770 0.86 22.50 -3.47
CA ASN A 770 0.56 22.56 -4.89
C ASN A 770 0.47 21.15 -5.50
N ILE A 771 1.41 20.25 -5.16
CA ILE A 771 1.40 18.86 -5.60
C ILE A 771 0.13 18.14 -5.12
N LEU A 772 -0.21 18.26 -3.85
CA LEU A 772 -1.38 17.60 -3.27
C LEU A 772 -2.69 18.17 -3.84
N SER A 773 -2.74 19.48 -4.12
CA SER A 773 -3.91 20.10 -4.77
C SER A 773 -4.17 19.50 -6.16
N GLU A 774 -3.11 19.34 -6.96
CA GLU A 774 -3.21 18.69 -8.27
C GLU A 774 -3.56 17.20 -8.13
N ALA A 775 -2.91 16.50 -7.17
CA ALA A 775 -3.13 15.09 -6.89
C ALA A 775 -4.58 14.80 -6.50
N ALA A 776 -5.22 15.66 -5.70
CA ALA A 776 -6.62 15.52 -5.33
C ALA A 776 -7.55 15.55 -6.55
N TYR A 777 -7.35 16.49 -7.47
CA TYR A 777 -8.14 16.56 -8.71
C TYR A 777 -7.92 15.34 -9.60
N VAL A 778 -6.67 14.90 -9.79
CA VAL A 778 -6.35 13.72 -10.61
C VAL A 778 -6.92 12.45 -9.97
N ALA A 779 -6.85 12.32 -8.65
CA ALA A 779 -7.41 11.17 -7.94
C ALA A 779 -8.95 11.14 -8.03
N ASN A 780 -9.62 12.29 -7.85
CA ASN A 780 -11.08 12.38 -8.03
C ASN A 780 -11.48 12.05 -9.47
N ALA A 781 -10.76 12.58 -10.46
CA ALA A 781 -10.95 12.24 -11.88
C ALA A 781 -10.76 10.74 -12.13
N THR A 782 -9.74 10.12 -11.51
CA THR A 782 -9.46 8.68 -11.61
C THR A 782 -10.58 7.86 -10.99
N ALA A 783 -11.09 8.24 -9.82
CA ALA A 783 -12.23 7.57 -9.19
C ALA A 783 -13.50 7.66 -10.09
N ARG A 784 -13.72 8.80 -10.77
CA ARG A 784 -14.79 8.95 -11.77
C ARG A 784 -14.59 8.03 -12.97
N ALA A 785 -13.37 7.93 -13.50
CA ALA A 785 -13.06 7.01 -14.60
C ALA A 785 -13.28 5.55 -14.18
N ILE A 786 -12.80 5.15 -13.00
CA ILE A 786 -13.01 3.80 -12.44
C ILE A 786 -14.50 3.50 -12.25
N THR A 787 -15.30 4.47 -11.84
CA THR A 787 -16.73 4.28 -11.58
C THR A 787 -17.57 4.35 -12.86
N TYR A 788 -17.39 5.41 -13.64
CA TYR A 788 -18.28 5.70 -14.79
C TYR A 788 -17.87 4.98 -16.07
N ARG A 789 -16.57 4.70 -16.24
CA ARG A 789 -15.98 4.03 -17.40
C ARG A 789 -15.04 2.88 -16.98
N THR A 790 -15.48 2.03 -16.06
CA THR A 790 -14.65 0.94 -15.53
C THR A 790 -14.15 0.00 -16.63
N ARG A 791 -12.90 -0.42 -16.50
CA ARG A 791 -12.27 -1.48 -17.32
C ARG A 791 -12.47 -2.89 -16.76
N MET A 792 -13.00 -3.01 -15.53
CA MET A 792 -13.28 -4.29 -14.88
C MET A 792 -14.45 -4.99 -15.59
N LYS A 793 -14.17 -6.02 -16.37
CA LYS A 793 -15.21 -6.76 -17.13
C LYS A 793 -16.24 -7.40 -16.22
N GLU A 794 -15.83 -7.91 -15.07
CA GLU A 794 -16.70 -8.52 -14.06
C GLU A 794 -17.64 -7.52 -13.35
N ALA A 795 -17.40 -6.22 -13.49
CA ALA A 795 -18.32 -5.20 -12.99
C ALA A 795 -19.62 -5.15 -13.81
N TYR A 796 -19.59 -5.55 -15.07
CA TYR A 796 -20.76 -5.55 -15.94
C TYR A 796 -21.60 -6.81 -15.72
N PHE A 797 -22.94 -6.70 -15.89
CA PHE A 797 -23.85 -7.84 -15.82
C PHE A 797 -23.64 -8.82 -16.97
N SER A 798 -23.36 -8.29 -18.17
CA SER A 798 -22.94 -9.06 -19.34
C SER A 798 -22.01 -8.18 -20.21
N PRO A 799 -21.27 -8.77 -21.17
CA PRO A 799 -20.39 -8.01 -22.05
C PRO A 799 -21.09 -6.91 -22.85
N ASP A 800 -22.39 -7.09 -23.15
CA ASP A 800 -23.19 -6.19 -23.97
C ASP A 800 -24.08 -5.26 -23.15
N SER A 801 -23.98 -5.28 -21.81
CA SER A 801 -24.82 -4.46 -20.94
C SER A 801 -24.08 -3.22 -20.45
N ALA A 802 -24.78 -2.08 -20.40
CA ALA A 802 -24.34 -0.86 -19.73
C ALA A 802 -24.49 -0.95 -18.20
N TRP A 803 -25.25 -1.90 -17.69
CA TRP A 803 -25.52 -2.09 -16.27
C TRP A 803 -24.33 -2.70 -15.53
N LYS A 804 -24.04 -2.16 -14.33
CA LYS A 804 -22.89 -2.53 -13.50
C LYS A 804 -23.31 -2.96 -12.11
N LYS A 805 -22.54 -3.86 -11.54
CA LYS A 805 -22.63 -4.30 -10.14
C LYS A 805 -21.87 -3.33 -9.25
N VAL A 806 -22.35 -3.10 -8.05
CA VAL A 806 -21.69 -2.26 -7.05
C VAL A 806 -20.58 -3.03 -6.34
N PHE A 807 -20.85 -4.30 -5.96
CA PHE A 807 -19.93 -5.18 -5.28
C PHE A 807 -19.28 -6.15 -6.27
N VAL A 808 -18.21 -5.71 -6.90
CA VAL A 808 -17.42 -6.56 -7.78
C VAL A 808 -16.72 -7.63 -6.92
N GLY A 809 -16.90 -8.89 -7.31
CA GLY A 809 -16.37 -10.04 -6.56
C GLY A 809 -17.22 -10.51 -5.38
N GLY A 810 -18.36 -9.85 -5.08
CA GLY A 810 -19.32 -10.31 -4.05
C GLY A 810 -18.74 -10.34 -2.62
N ASN A 811 -17.86 -9.40 -2.30
CA ASN A 811 -17.16 -9.36 -1.02
C ASN A 811 -17.10 -7.92 -0.50
N HIS A 812 -17.58 -7.68 0.73
CA HIS A 812 -17.61 -6.36 1.36
C HIS A 812 -16.21 -5.84 1.76
N GLU A 813 -15.23 -6.72 1.86
CA GLU A 813 -13.83 -6.34 2.08
C GLU A 813 -13.06 -6.12 0.78
N PHE A 814 -13.67 -6.38 -0.38
CA PHE A 814 -13.02 -6.31 -1.70
C PHE A 814 -11.75 -7.16 -1.79
N LEU A 815 -11.78 -8.38 -1.22
CA LEU A 815 -10.70 -9.34 -1.27
C LEU A 815 -10.98 -10.45 -2.29
N ARG A 816 -9.97 -10.79 -3.10
CA ARG A 816 -9.98 -11.95 -3.99
C ARG A 816 -8.64 -12.68 -3.89
N ASN A 817 -8.67 -13.95 -3.48
CA ASN A 817 -7.46 -14.76 -3.30
C ASN A 817 -6.39 -14.10 -2.41
N GLY A 818 -6.81 -13.35 -1.39
CA GLY A 818 -5.94 -12.60 -0.49
C GLY A 818 -5.50 -11.22 -1.01
N ALA A 819 -5.76 -10.89 -2.27
CA ALA A 819 -5.43 -9.59 -2.87
C ALA A 819 -6.59 -8.60 -2.77
N ARG A 820 -6.29 -7.34 -2.46
CA ARG A 820 -7.27 -6.24 -2.46
C ARG A 820 -7.64 -5.84 -3.89
N MET A 821 -8.91 -5.87 -4.23
CA MET A 821 -9.42 -5.37 -5.51
C MET A 821 -9.52 -3.84 -5.47
N LEU A 822 -8.40 -3.15 -5.75
CA LEU A 822 -8.25 -1.71 -5.56
C LEU A 822 -9.30 -0.88 -6.34
N ASP A 823 -9.52 -1.20 -7.62
CA ASP A 823 -10.47 -0.47 -8.46
C ASP A 823 -11.92 -0.73 -8.02
N ALA A 824 -12.25 -1.96 -7.60
CA ALA A 824 -13.57 -2.29 -7.08
C ALA A 824 -13.87 -1.56 -5.77
N ARG A 825 -12.89 -1.49 -4.86
CA ARG A 825 -12.99 -0.73 -3.61
C ARG A 825 -13.18 0.76 -3.89
N THR A 826 -12.40 1.33 -4.82
CA THR A 826 -12.54 2.74 -5.23
C THR A 826 -13.92 3.02 -5.82
N LEU A 827 -14.40 2.18 -6.75
CA LEU A 827 -15.75 2.32 -7.34
C LEU A 827 -16.82 2.39 -6.24
N PHE A 828 -16.74 1.48 -5.28
CA PHE A 828 -17.73 1.40 -4.20
C PHE A 828 -17.71 2.65 -3.31
N HIS A 829 -16.55 2.98 -2.72
CA HIS A 829 -16.45 4.06 -1.74
C HIS A 829 -16.59 5.47 -2.37
N PHE A 830 -16.36 5.59 -3.67
CA PHE A 830 -16.67 6.84 -4.38
C PHE A 830 -18.20 7.06 -4.48
N TYR A 831 -19.00 5.99 -4.33
CA TYR A 831 -20.42 6.02 -4.70
C TYR A 831 -21.38 5.68 -3.55
N ALA A 832 -20.98 5.00 -2.49
CA ALA A 832 -21.85 4.48 -1.44
C ALA A 832 -21.52 5.03 -0.04
N THR A 833 -22.50 4.95 0.88
CA THR A 833 -22.40 5.50 2.25
C THR A 833 -22.37 4.43 3.35
N GLY A 834 -22.72 3.17 3.09
CA GLY A 834 -22.72 2.11 4.09
C GLY A 834 -22.26 0.80 3.48
N ILE A 835 -21.55 -0.03 4.26
CA ILE A 835 -21.02 -1.32 3.80
C ILE A 835 -21.41 -2.46 4.76
N THR A 836 -21.99 -3.53 4.21
CA THR A 836 -22.32 -4.73 4.99
C THR A 836 -22.19 -6.00 4.15
N PRO A 837 -21.90 -7.16 4.78
CA PRO A 837 -22.01 -8.45 4.10
C PRO A 837 -23.40 -8.67 3.46
N ALA A 838 -24.48 -8.21 4.11
CA ALA A 838 -25.85 -8.36 3.63
C ALA A 838 -26.12 -7.64 2.29
N MET A 839 -25.32 -6.63 1.92
CA MET A 839 -25.36 -5.95 0.61
C MET A 839 -24.44 -6.60 -0.42
N ALA A 840 -23.29 -7.12 0.03
CA ALA A 840 -22.20 -7.54 -0.84
C ALA A 840 -22.30 -9.00 -1.29
N VAL A 841 -22.66 -9.89 -0.39
CA VAL A 841 -22.72 -11.34 -0.67
C VAL A 841 -24.11 -11.74 -1.17
N LYS A 842 -24.16 -12.86 -1.89
CA LYS A 842 -25.43 -13.48 -2.25
C LYS A 842 -26.10 -14.03 -0.99
N MET A 843 -27.11 -13.34 -0.51
CA MET A 843 -27.98 -13.83 0.56
C MET A 843 -28.98 -14.88 0.00
N PRO A 844 -29.63 -15.69 0.87
CA PRO A 844 -30.76 -16.50 0.42
C PRO A 844 -31.79 -15.68 -0.35
N ALA A 845 -32.42 -16.26 -1.39
CA ALA A 845 -33.40 -15.54 -2.20
C ALA A 845 -34.51 -14.96 -1.32
N GLY A 846 -34.82 -13.68 -1.58
CA GLY A 846 -35.80 -12.92 -0.79
C GLY A 846 -35.27 -12.22 0.44
N VAL A 847 -33.93 -12.20 0.65
CA VAL A 847 -33.26 -11.52 1.78
C VAL A 847 -32.27 -10.49 1.27
N GLY A 848 -32.19 -9.32 1.92
CA GLY A 848 -31.25 -8.24 1.62
C GLY A 848 -31.65 -7.37 0.44
N SER A 849 -30.69 -6.75 -0.21
CA SER A 849 -30.91 -5.87 -1.38
C SER A 849 -29.82 -6.09 -2.44
N GLN A 850 -30.19 -5.86 -3.70
CA GLN A 850 -29.29 -5.91 -4.84
C GLN A 850 -29.43 -4.68 -5.70
N TYR A 851 -28.38 -4.36 -6.48
CA TYR A 851 -28.24 -3.08 -7.16
C TYR A 851 -27.71 -3.26 -8.58
N ALA A 852 -28.27 -2.51 -9.56
CA ALA A 852 -27.68 -2.31 -10.86
C ALA A 852 -27.55 -0.82 -11.15
N LEU A 853 -26.36 -0.39 -11.62
CA LEU A 853 -26.01 0.98 -11.93
C LEU A 853 -25.84 1.16 -13.43
N ALA A 854 -26.41 2.24 -14.01
CA ALA A 854 -26.11 2.65 -15.37
C ALA A 854 -25.73 4.13 -15.43
N PHE A 855 -24.67 4.40 -16.20
CA PHE A 855 -24.09 5.74 -16.38
C PHE A 855 -24.16 6.19 -17.84
N VAL A 856 -24.47 5.26 -18.74
CA VAL A 856 -24.52 5.46 -20.19
C VAL A 856 -25.79 4.82 -20.76
N ASP A 857 -26.18 5.27 -21.95
CA ASP A 857 -27.28 4.68 -22.69
C ASP A 857 -26.87 3.39 -23.44
N ALA A 858 -27.80 2.79 -24.16
CA ALA A 858 -27.60 1.58 -24.97
C ALA A 858 -26.51 1.73 -26.07
N GLN A 859 -26.13 2.95 -26.42
CA GLN A 859 -25.05 3.27 -27.36
C GLN A 859 -23.74 3.63 -26.68
N GLY A 860 -23.65 3.52 -25.33
CA GLY A 860 -22.47 3.86 -24.53
C GLY A 860 -22.26 5.38 -24.39
N GLN A 861 -23.25 6.21 -24.70
CA GLN A 861 -23.17 7.66 -24.52
C GLN A 861 -23.55 8.06 -23.10
N PRO A 862 -22.92 9.09 -22.51
CA PRO A 862 -23.31 9.63 -21.21
C PRO A 862 -24.78 10.03 -21.18
N LEU A 863 -25.46 9.75 -20.08
CA LEU A 863 -26.86 10.14 -19.88
C LEU A 863 -26.94 11.67 -19.72
N ASP A 864 -27.57 12.33 -20.68
CA ASP A 864 -27.74 13.80 -20.77
C ASP A 864 -29.14 14.20 -20.33
N GLY A 865 -29.25 15.03 -19.32
CA GLY A 865 -30.55 15.50 -18.79
C GLY A 865 -31.34 16.40 -19.71
N GLY A 866 -30.79 16.82 -20.86
CA GLY A 866 -31.51 17.55 -21.92
C GLY A 866 -32.24 16.66 -22.92
N LYS A 867 -32.00 15.37 -22.90
CA LYS A 867 -32.56 14.36 -23.81
C LYS A 867 -33.65 13.55 -23.13
N HIS A 868 -34.41 12.78 -23.94
CA HIS A 868 -35.42 11.85 -23.46
C HIS A 868 -34.93 10.41 -23.59
N TYR A 869 -35.21 9.60 -22.56
CA TYR A 869 -34.84 8.19 -22.53
C TYR A 869 -35.99 7.33 -22.01
N ARG A 870 -35.91 6.02 -22.31
CA ARG A 870 -36.78 4.98 -21.80
C ARG A 870 -35.99 3.84 -21.22
N LEU A 871 -36.41 3.33 -20.07
CA LEU A 871 -35.98 2.07 -19.47
C LEU A 871 -37.17 1.11 -19.46
N HIS A 872 -37.00 -0.05 -20.09
CA HIS A 872 -37.97 -1.14 -20.06
C HIS A 872 -37.55 -2.15 -18.98
N LEU A 873 -38.41 -2.39 -18.00
CA LEU A 873 -38.29 -3.47 -17.02
C LEU A 873 -39.19 -4.63 -17.45
N PRO A 874 -38.62 -5.78 -17.87
CA PRO A 874 -39.43 -6.95 -18.28
C PRO A 874 -40.33 -7.45 -17.17
N PRO A 875 -41.38 -8.24 -17.49
CA PRO A 875 -42.29 -8.81 -16.49
C PRO A 875 -41.52 -9.69 -15.49
N ASN A 876 -42.18 -9.97 -14.34
CA ASN A 876 -41.64 -10.76 -13.23
C ASN A 876 -40.36 -10.14 -12.63
N ILE A 877 -40.36 -8.83 -12.39
CA ILE A 877 -39.23 -8.13 -11.73
C ILE A 877 -38.87 -8.87 -10.44
N PRO A 878 -37.61 -9.30 -10.26
CA PRO A 878 -37.21 -10.26 -9.22
C PRO A 878 -36.98 -9.59 -7.84
N ALA A 879 -37.99 -8.96 -7.30
CA ALA A 879 -38.02 -8.35 -5.98
C ALA A 879 -39.20 -8.92 -5.17
N LYS A 880 -38.95 -9.57 -4.05
CA LYS A 880 -39.96 -10.07 -3.14
C LYS A 880 -40.73 -8.93 -2.46
N ASP A 881 -40.01 -7.92 -1.99
CA ASP A 881 -40.58 -6.83 -1.20
C ASP A 881 -40.98 -5.66 -2.12
N PHE A 882 -40.03 -5.02 -2.75
CA PHE A 882 -40.25 -3.96 -3.73
C PHE A 882 -38.97 -3.68 -4.56
N TRP A 883 -39.16 -2.92 -5.64
CA TRP A 883 -38.06 -2.39 -6.46
C TRP A 883 -38.17 -0.87 -6.59
N SER A 884 -37.04 -0.20 -6.84
CA SER A 884 -37.04 1.23 -7.15
C SER A 884 -35.96 1.59 -8.18
N VAL A 885 -36.25 2.66 -8.93
CA VAL A 885 -35.35 3.33 -9.86
C VAL A 885 -35.18 4.77 -9.39
N VAL A 886 -33.95 5.18 -9.06
CA VAL A 886 -33.65 6.50 -8.53
C VAL A 886 -32.56 7.15 -9.36
N LEU A 887 -32.67 8.45 -9.65
CA LEU A 887 -31.68 9.22 -10.40
C LEU A 887 -30.72 10.00 -9.50
N TYR A 888 -29.46 10.04 -9.92
CA TYR A 888 -28.38 10.73 -9.20
C TYR A 888 -27.61 11.69 -10.11
N ASP A 889 -27.11 12.74 -9.51
CA ASP A 889 -26.25 13.75 -10.15
C ASP A 889 -24.81 13.20 -10.30
N ASN A 890 -24.23 13.30 -11.50
CA ASN A 890 -22.87 12.82 -11.75
C ASN A 890 -21.78 13.59 -10.99
N GLN A 891 -22.03 14.84 -10.61
CA GLN A 891 -21.08 15.63 -9.84
C GLN A 891 -21.04 15.17 -8.37
N THR A 892 -22.21 15.13 -7.73
CA THR A 892 -22.31 14.89 -6.28
C THR A 892 -22.56 13.43 -5.92
N ARG A 893 -23.08 12.59 -6.83
CA ARG A 893 -23.57 11.21 -6.58
C ARG A 893 -24.73 11.18 -5.58
N SER A 894 -25.30 12.34 -5.27
CA SER A 894 -26.53 12.52 -4.51
C SER A 894 -27.74 12.52 -5.46
N GLU A 895 -28.95 12.46 -4.92
CA GLU A 895 -30.17 12.52 -5.73
C GLU A 895 -30.19 13.73 -6.66
N LEU A 896 -30.64 13.52 -7.89
CA LEU A 896 -30.71 14.57 -8.91
C LEU A 896 -31.69 15.66 -8.51
N GLN A 897 -31.22 16.89 -8.39
CA GLN A 897 -32.04 18.04 -8.02
C GLN A 897 -32.95 18.47 -9.19
N THR A 898 -34.26 18.27 -9.04
CA THR A 898 -35.30 18.58 -10.04
C THR A 898 -36.44 19.33 -9.39
N ASP A 899 -37.58 19.51 -10.12
CA ASP A 899 -38.80 20.06 -9.53
C ASP A 899 -39.61 18.99 -8.78
N GLN A 900 -39.30 17.69 -9.01
CA GLN A 900 -39.88 16.57 -8.26
C GLN A 900 -39.17 16.46 -6.91
N GLN A 901 -39.90 16.23 -5.84
CA GLN A 901 -39.31 16.04 -4.49
C GLN A 901 -38.42 14.79 -4.46
N PHE A 902 -38.90 13.70 -5.07
CA PHE A 902 -38.17 12.45 -5.18
C PHE A 902 -37.93 12.13 -6.67
N PRO A 903 -36.65 12.09 -7.11
CA PRO A 903 -36.35 11.74 -8.50
C PRO A 903 -36.36 10.22 -8.69
N SER A 904 -37.51 9.58 -8.40
CA SER A 904 -37.63 8.12 -8.31
C SER A 904 -38.96 7.59 -8.75
N ILE A 905 -38.98 6.31 -9.09
CA ILE A 905 -40.17 5.47 -9.31
C ILE A 905 -39.95 4.13 -8.63
N SER A 906 -40.93 3.63 -7.92
CA SER A 906 -40.90 2.31 -7.27
C SER A 906 -42.19 1.53 -7.51
N SER A 907 -42.15 0.22 -7.20
CA SER A 907 -43.34 -0.64 -7.23
C SER A 907 -44.42 -0.22 -6.21
N GLN A 908 -44.04 0.59 -5.20
CA GLN A 908 -44.93 1.12 -4.17
C GLN A 908 -45.59 2.45 -4.57
N LYS A 909 -45.20 3.04 -5.71
CA LYS A 909 -45.75 4.32 -6.18
C LYS A 909 -47.23 4.24 -6.55
N ALA A 910 -48.02 5.04 -5.90
CA ALA A 910 -49.46 5.14 -6.22
C ALA A 910 -49.69 5.55 -7.68
N GLY A 911 -50.43 4.74 -8.42
CA GLY A 911 -50.75 5.00 -9.82
C GLY A 911 -49.64 4.67 -10.82
N LEU A 912 -48.66 3.86 -10.45
CA LEU A 912 -47.70 3.26 -11.37
C LEU A 912 -48.45 2.58 -12.54
N VAL A 913 -48.07 2.86 -13.77
CA VAL A 913 -48.62 2.23 -14.95
C VAL A 913 -47.82 0.98 -15.29
N VAL A 914 -48.49 -0.16 -15.25
CA VAL A 914 -47.94 -1.47 -15.62
C VAL A 914 -48.48 -1.87 -16.96
N ASN A 915 -47.66 -2.37 -17.86
CA ASN A 915 -48.09 -2.84 -19.17
C ASN A 915 -48.94 -4.12 -19.08
N PRO A 916 -49.77 -4.47 -20.13
CA PRO A 916 -50.60 -5.67 -20.10
C PRO A 916 -49.84 -6.99 -19.84
N ASP A 917 -48.58 -7.04 -20.25
CA ASP A 917 -47.67 -8.17 -20.05
C ASP A 917 -46.94 -8.16 -18.67
N GLN A 918 -47.34 -7.25 -17.78
CA GLN A 918 -46.73 -7.00 -16.46
C GLN A 918 -45.32 -6.37 -16.51
N SER A 919 -44.83 -5.93 -17.66
CA SER A 919 -43.62 -5.13 -17.74
C SER A 919 -43.89 -3.67 -17.32
N VAL A 920 -42.81 -2.89 -17.07
CA VAL A 920 -42.91 -1.48 -16.70
C VAL A 920 -41.98 -0.66 -17.58
N ASP A 921 -42.53 0.36 -18.24
CA ASP A 921 -41.69 1.37 -18.92
C ASP A 921 -41.55 2.61 -18.06
N ILE A 922 -40.28 3.04 -17.85
CA ILE A 922 -39.92 4.25 -17.11
C ILE A 922 -39.30 5.24 -18.09
N TYR A 923 -39.74 6.48 -18.03
CA TYR A 923 -39.27 7.54 -18.91
C TYR A 923 -38.47 8.58 -18.15
N PHE A 924 -37.38 9.06 -18.78
CA PHE A 924 -36.54 10.12 -18.25
C PHE A 924 -36.47 11.28 -19.25
N GLY A 925 -36.47 12.50 -18.75
CA GLY A 925 -36.35 13.67 -19.60
C GLY A 925 -36.73 14.96 -18.89
N PRO A 926 -36.42 16.13 -19.49
CA PRO A 926 -36.75 17.44 -18.88
C PRO A 926 -38.27 17.71 -18.82
N LYS A 927 -39.06 16.98 -19.63
CA LYS A 927 -40.52 17.08 -19.66
C LYS A 927 -41.12 15.68 -19.75
N ALA A 928 -42.27 15.50 -19.12
CA ALA A 928 -43.00 14.24 -19.23
C ALA A 928 -43.46 13.97 -20.66
N PRO A 929 -43.24 12.76 -21.21
CA PRO A 929 -43.85 12.37 -22.49
C PRO A 929 -45.37 12.36 -22.41
N ARG A 930 -46.06 12.60 -23.53
CA ARG A 930 -47.50 12.59 -23.59
C ARG A 930 -48.06 11.22 -23.16
N GLY A 931 -48.90 11.22 -22.14
CA GLY A 931 -49.53 10.01 -21.60
C GLY A 931 -48.66 9.22 -20.60
N ALA A 932 -47.39 9.56 -20.40
CA ALA A 932 -46.46 8.82 -19.55
C ALA A 932 -46.07 9.54 -18.24
N ALA A 933 -46.79 10.56 -17.83
CA ALA A 933 -46.47 11.41 -16.67
C ALA A 933 -46.35 10.63 -15.34
N ARG A 934 -47.02 9.47 -15.20
CA ARG A 934 -47.00 8.63 -13.98
C ARG A 934 -45.72 7.82 -13.85
N ASN A 935 -45.13 7.42 -14.98
CA ASN A 935 -43.89 6.63 -15.04
C ASN A 935 -42.72 7.50 -15.53
N TRP A 936 -42.73 8.80 -15.25
CA TRP A 936 -41.68 9.74 -15.65
C TRP A 936 -40.93 10.30 -14.48
N ILE A 937 -39.61 10.32 -14.64
CA ILE A 937 -38.68 10.99 -13.72
C ILE A 937 -38.07 12.18 -14.46
N GLN A 938 -38.10 13.36 -13.85
CA GLN A 938 -37.53 14.57 -14.42
C GLN A 938 -36.04 14.56 -14.43
N THR A 939 -35.43 15.01 -15.54
CA THR A 939 -34.00 15.35 -15.66
C THR A 939 -33.82 16.85 -15.93
N CYS A 940 -32.61 17.36 -15.88
CA CYS A 940 -32.32 18.78 -16.06
C CYS A 940 -31.30 18.98 -17.20
N SER A 941 -31.65 19.82 -18.19
CA SER A 941 -30.78 20.14 -19.32
C SER A 941 -29.43 20.73 -18.84
N GLY A 942 -28.32 20.19 -19.37
CA GLY A 942 -26.97 20.57 -19.02
C GLY A 942 -26.42 19.89 -17.77
N LYS A 943 -27.20 18.91 -17.23
CA LYS A 943 -26.75 18.01 -16.15
C LYS A 943 -26.53 16.62 -16.71
N GLY A 944 -25.41 15.99 -16.31
CA GLY A 944 -25.22 14.56 -16.44
C GLY A 944 -25.89 13.83 -15.27
N TRP A 945 -26.44 12.67 -15.52
CA TRP A 945 -27.10 11.88 -14.49
C TRP A 945 -26.76 10.40 -14.63
N ASN A 946 -27.07 9.64 -13.58
CA ASN A 946 -26.95 8.20 -13.57
C ASN A 946 -28.14 7.60 -12.79
N VAL A 947 -28.29 6.30 -12.86
CA VAL A 947 -29.44 5.61 -12.30
C VAL A 947 -29.04 4.36 -11.52
N ILE A 948 -29.73 4.09 -10.43
CA ILE A 948 -29.66 2.82 -9.72
C ILE A 948 -31.05 2.15 -9.77
N LEU A 949 -31.09 0.93 -10.26
CA LEU A 949 -32.15 -0.03 -10.02
C LEU A 949 -31.85 -0.81 -8.75
N ARG A 950 -32.76 -0.80 -7.78
CA ARG A 950 -32.65 -1.53 -6.51
C ARG A 950 -33.73 -2.60 -6.44
N LEU A 951 -33.35 -3.78 -5.97
CA LEU A 951 -34.27 -4.88 -5.68
C LEU A 951 -34.14 -5.20 -4.18
N TYR A 952 -35.26 -5.12 -3.48
CA TYR A 952 -35.34 -5.49 -2.07
C TYR A 952 -36.00 -6.87 -1.95
N GLY A 953 -35.36 -7.76 -1.19
CA GLY A 953 -35.68 -9.19 -1.21
C GLY A 953 -35.43 -9.80 -2.61
N PRO A 954 -34.23 -9.73 -3.18
CA PRO A 954 -33.99 -10.19 -4.56
C PRO A 954 -34.24 -11.68 -4.71
N LEU A 955 -34.92 -12.06 -5.81
CA LEU A 955 -35.26 -13.45 -6.11
C LEU A 955 -34.19 -14.16 -6.95
N GLN A 956 -34.33 -15.50 -7.08
CA GLN A 956 -33.31 -16.34 -7.72
C GLN A 956 -32.99 -15.91 -9.18
N SER A 957 -33.98 -15.47 -9.95
CA SER A 957 -33.81 -15.04 -11.35
C SER A 957 -32.90 -13.81 -11.53
N TRP A 958 -32.70 -13.04 -10.47
CA TRP A 958 -31.65 -11.99 -10.45
C TRP A 958 -30.24 -12.57 -10.36
N PHE A 959 -30.02 -13.52 -9.46
CA PHE A 959 -28.71 -14.09 -9.18
C PHE A 959 -28.21 -15.00 -10.32
N ASP A 960 -29.09 -15.73 -10.97
CA ASP A 960 -28.76 -16.57 -12.13
C ASP A 960 -28.85 -15.81 -13.47
N GLN A 961 -29.18 -14.49 -13.40
CA GLN A 961 -29.26 -13.58 -14.55
C GLN A 961 -30.27 -14.03 -15.65
N THR A 962 -31.26 -14.83 -15.29
CA THR A 962 -32.37 -15.18 -16.20
C THR A 962 -33.34 -14.02 -16.38
N TRP A 963 -33.38 -13.09 -15.44
CA TRP A 963 -34.03 -11.80 -15.59
C TRP A 963 -32.96 -10.68 -15.66
N ARG A 964 -33.13 -9.72 -16.59
CA ARG A 964 -32.26 -8.55 -16.74
C ARG A 964 -33.10 -7.32 -17.04
N PRO A 965 -32.76 -6.13 -16.52
CA PRO A 965 -33.37 -4.90 -16.97
C PRO A 965 -33.01 -4.64 -18.44
N GLY A 966 -33.88 -3.96 -19.16
CA GLY A 966 -33.57 -3.42 -20.49
C GLY A 966 -32.47 -2.36 -20.41
N GLU A 967 -31.81 -2.11 -21.51
CA GLU A 967 -30.85 -1.00 -21.61
C GLU A 967 -31.61 0.35 -21.65
N ILE A 968 -30.93 1.43 -21.26
CA ILE A 968 -31.52 2.78 -21.31
C ILE A 968 -31.44 3.29 -22.75
N GLU A 969 -32.58 3.44 -23.41
CA GLU A 969 -32.66 3.84 -24.82
C GLU A 969 -32.98 5.33 -24.94
N GLN A 970 -32.20 6.06 -25.75
CA GLN A 970 -32.61 7.43 -26.13
C GLN A 970 -33.85 7.35 -27.01
N VAL A 971 -34.88 8.10 -26.64
CA VAL A 971 -36.12 8.22 -27.42
C VAL A 971 -36.25 9.64 -27.95
N GLY A 972 -36.89 9.79 -29.15
CA GLY A 972 -36.95 11.04 -29.89
C GLY A 972 -37.78 12.13 -29.21
#